data_5765770895ef6f93ab53313d6e84a55b
#
_entry.id   5765770895ef6f93ab53313d6e84a55b
#
_cell.length_a   1.000
_cell.length_b   1.000
_cell.length_c   1.000
_cell.angle_alpha   90.00
_cell.angle_beta   90.00
_cell.angle_gamma   90.00
#
_symmetry.space_group_name_H-M   'P 1'
#
loop_
_entity.id
_entity.type
_entity.pdbx_description
1 polymer ?
#
loop_
_entity_poly.entity_id
_entity_poly.type
_entity_poly.pdbx_seq_one_letter_code
_entity_poly.pdbx_strand_id
1 'polypeptide(L)'
;MIGRKRGISVDEKMTREQRRKQQTQKAKRQTSPKKKTTSKKEKSKKSLAKRILIGLASLFIVLFLIGGAVFAYLAFTAPELNEDTLKDPVSSKFYDKNGKEFYSMGSEERENVKYEDIPKEMRDAILSAEDARFYDHSGIDFWRLGGAVVANIRDGFGAQGASTLTQQVIKNSFFDNSKTMKRKVQEAYLAMQLEREYSKDEIFEMYFNKVLMSGRIYGFGTAAEYFYGKELKDLSLDEMAVLAGMPQAPNGYNPFKNPERAEKRRNVVLLLMYNNKKITKAEMEKAQKVDIKKGLLPESKRQAAAKSKYDAYIDVVLKELAENGDEKALEEGISVYTNLDVTAQKSVEKALNADANFVGRTAEDIQAGMAVVDTQTGALAAVGGSRNYGPERGLNMAASKHQPGSTMKPLIDYGPVIENKKWSTGTTITDEPIKYTGTNQTITNVDNTYLGNMTIREALYRSRNIPAVKTFKEVGASKSKKFLAKVGIKPADDKALLESDAIGGGNVTVSPIQMAASYASFGNNGIYTEAHAVKKIVYRDGKTSKSYTPDPKDAMSDFTAYMVTDMLRDVVSSKAGATGTAASIYGLDIAGKSGTTNFDAAKKQKLGLPAETAPDSWFIGYTTNYSVATWAGDPERQTGLKTLTEKHIPQTLFKQVMTEISAGKETKSFTKPDTVVEGSNGELYVRGAQISAPSSTTTKPQTQTPPTTETNKTEEPTTEEPTTEEPATEEPTTEEPTTEEPTTEEPTTEEPTTEEPTTEEPSTETPSTETPSTGNDNNSSEQGGTTTPTQPETPSTGEDNSSNQNNSNQNNGGGTNSDQGSTTPSTGEDNSSSNSNSGGEAHTSSTRPESPTTGQDEGTEE
;
A
#
# COMPACT_ATOMS: atom_id res chain seq x y z
N MET A 1 21.45 -84.96 -17.42
CA MET A 1 21.14 -86.02 -16.45
C MET A 1 19.93 -85.58 -15.68
N ILE A 2 18.77 -86.07 -16.05
CA ILE A 2 17.99 -87.13 -15.35
C ILE A 2 17.75 -86.71 -13.88
N GLY A 3 16.55 -86.35 -13.45
CA GLY A 3 15.33 -87.17 -13.30
C GLY A 3 14.34 -86.36 -12.43
N ARG A 4 13.17 -86.35 -12.93
CA ARG A 4 11.91 -87.11 -12.54
C ARG A 4 11.42 -86.93 -11.10
N LYS A 5 10.22 -86.29 -11.04
CA LYS A 5 9.00 -86.81 -10.38
C LYS A 5 8.87 -86.67 -8.83
N ARG A 6 7.84 -86.07 -8.31
CA ARG A 6 6.52 -86.67 -8.06
C ARG A 6 5.62 -85.62 -7.36
N GLY A 7 4.39 -85.54 -7.81
CA GLY A 7 3.32 -84.90 -7.15
C GLY A 7 2.89 -85.61 -5.86
N ILE A 8 2.40 -84.89 -4.89
CA ILE A 8 1.61 -85.34 -3.75
C ILE A 8 0.35 -84.48 -3.66
N SER A 9 -0.77 -85.20 -3.82
CA SER A 9 -2.12 -84.87 -3.55
C SER A 9 -2.28 -84.30 -2.16
N VAL A 10 -2.96 -83.14 -2.09
CA VAL A 10 -3.47 -82.60 -0.84
C VAL A 10 -4.96 -82.92 -0.78
N ASP A 11 -5.25 -84.11 -0.21
CA ASP A 11 -6.55 -84.35 0.38
C ASP A 11 -6.27 -84.70 1.86
N GLU A 12 -6.80 -83.94 2.76
CA GLU A 12 -7.17 -84.22 4.15
C GLU A 12 -7.11 -82.94 4.99
N LYS A 13 -8.19 -82.46 5.35
CA LYS A 13 -8.79 -82.27 6.69
C LYS A 13 -9.94 -81.26 6.68
N MET A 14 -11.11 -81.80 6.28
CA MET A 14 -12.32 -81.09 6.71
C MET A 14 -12.62 -81.42 8.16
N THR A 15 -12.82 -80.30 8.95
CA THR A 15 -13.12 -80.41 10.37
C THR A 15 -14.51 -81.06 10.62
N ARG A 16 -14.70 -81.68 11.79
CA ARG A 16 -15.91 -82.33 12.26
C ARG A 16 -17.17 -81.50 12.08
N GLU A 17 -17.07 -80.17 12.06
CA GLU A 17 -18.17 -79.26 11.90
C GLU A 17 -18.64 -79.14 10.46
N GLN A 18 -17.78 -79.21 9.49
CA GLN A 18 -18.12 -79.23 8.07
C GLN A 18 -18.84 -80.56 7.63
N ARG A 19 -18.50 -81.65 8.22
CA ARG A 19 -19.22 -82.95 8.03
C ARG A 19 -20.62 -82.94 8.64
N ARG A 20 -20.83 -82.26 9.77
CA ARG A 20 -22.14 -82.08 10.40
C ARG A 20 -23.08 -81.17 9.57
N LYS A 21 -22.61 -80.16 8.92
CA LYS A 21 -23.36 -79.25 8.07
C LYS A 21 -23.77 -79.91 6.74
N GLN A 22 -22.94 -80.87 6.19
CA GLN A 22 -23.33 -81.66 4.99
C GLN A 22 -24.34 -82.76 5.28
N GLN A 23 -24.29 -83.39 6.46
CA GLN A 23 -25.27 -84.39 6.85
C GLN A 23 -26.65 -83.78 7.16
N THR A 24 -26.72 -82.62 7.71
CA THR A 24 -27.95 -81.83 7.98
C THR A 24 -28.61 -81.34 6.69
N GLN A 25 -27.86 -81.13 5.64
CA GLN A 25 -28.41 -80.75 4.33
C GLN A 25 -28.92 -81.94 3.52
N LYS A 26 -28.40 -83.23 3.72
CA LYS A 26 -28.94 -84.40 3.08
C LYS A 26 -30.20 -84.98 3.74
N ALA A 27 -30.40 -84.72 5.03
CA ALA A 27 -31.59 -85.20 5.76
C ALA A 27 -32.87 -84.33 5.52
N LYS A 28 -32.76 -83.13 4.93
CA LYS A 28 -33.95 -82.35 4.62
C LYS A 28 -34.49 -82.49 3.19
N ARG A 29 -34.06 -83.56 2.43
CA ARG A 29 -34.47 -83.77 1.05
C ARG A 29 -35.43 -84.90 0.84
N GLN A 30 -35.92 -85.57 1.89
CA GLN A 30 -36.95 -86.62 1.75
C GLN A 30 -38.03 -86.36 2.80
N THR A 31 -39.18 -85.95 2.35
CA THR A 31 -40.55 -86.04 2.80
C THR A 31 -41.27 -84.65 2.68
N SER A 32 -42.08 -84.57 1.67
CA SER A 32 -43.46 -84.18 1.81
C SER A 32 -44.13 -83.87 0.45
N PRO A 33 -45.44 -83.99 0.37
CA PRO A 33 -46.17 -84.21 -0.86
C PRO A 33 -46.59 -82.98 -1.58
N LYS A 34 -46.79 -83.10 -2.85
CA LYS A 34 -47.29 -82.11 -3.78
C LYS A 34 -48.54 -81.34 -3.27
N LYS A 35 -48.47 -80.09 -3.08
CA LYS A 35 -49.61 -79.16 -3.23
C LYS A 35 -49.24 -78.05 -4.24
N LYS A 36 -49.99 -78.02 -5.35
CA LYS A 36 -49.99 -76.92 -6.32
C LYS A 36 -50.48 -75.64 -5.65
N THR A 37 -49.64 -74.62 -5.61
CA THR A 37 -50.16 -73.25 -5.52
C THR A 37 -49.13 -72.24 -6.13
N THR A 38 -49.53 -71.71 -7.25
CA THR A 38 -49.34 -70.34 -7.81
C THR A 38 -47.96 -69.76 -7.89
N SER A 39 -47.36 -69.86 -9.06
CA SER A 39 -46.26 -69.07 -9.59
C SER A 39 -46.65 -67.63 -9.98
N LYS A 40 -47.26 -66.83 -9.05
CA LYS A 40 -47.67 -65.48 -9.38
C LYS A 40 -46.88 -64.36 -8.66
N LYS A 41 -46.03 -64.66 -7.64
CA LYS A 41 -45.33 -63.62 -6.82
C LYS A 41 -43.90 -63.32 -7.29
N GLU A 42 -43.18 -64.15 -8.01
CA GLU A 42 -41.84 -63.89 -8.51
C GLU A 42 -41.82 -63.08 -9.82
N LYS A 43 -42.85 -63.26 -10.70
CA LYS A 43 -42.96 -62.38 -11.89
C LYS A 43 -43.33 -60.94 -11.57
N SER A 44 -44.02 -60.71 -10.44
CA SER A 44 -44.36 -59.32 -10.04
C SER A 44 -43.15 -58.49 -9.50
N LYS A 45 -42.22 -59.14 -8.76
CA LYS A 45 -41.03 -58.44 -8.27
C LYS A 45 -40.03 -58.14 -9.40
N LYS A 46 -39.85 -59.03 -10.37
CA LYS A 46 -39.02 -58.79 -11.58
C LYS A 46 -39.67 -57.75 -12.49
N SER A 47 -41.00 -57.69 -12.60
CA SER A 47 -41.71 -56.63 -13.34
C SER A 47 -41.68 -55.28 -12.65
N LEU A 48 -41.77 -55.21 -11.32
CA LEU A 48 -41.63 -53.96 -10.55
C LEU A 48 -40.22 -53.40 -10.61
N ALA A 49 -39.20 -54.27 -10.40
CA ALA A 49 -37.79 -53.86 -10.53
C ALA A 49 -37.46 -53.33 -11.93
N LYS A 50 -37.98 -54.00 -13.00
CA LYS A 50 -37.80 -53.51 -14.37
C LYS A 50 -38.52 -52.17 -14.63
N ARG A 51 -39.70 -51.92 -14.03
CA ARG A 51 -40.41 -50.65 -14.13
C ARG A 51 -39.71 -49.54 -13.38
N ILE A 52 -39.14 -49.82 -12.18
CA ILE A 52 -38.31 -48.89 -11.43
C ILE A 52 -37.05 -48.56 -12.21
N LEU A 53 -36.36 -49.56 -12.76
CA LEU A 53 -35.14 -49.34 -13.57
C LEU A 53 -35.43 -48.54 -14.83
N ILE A 54 -36.57 -48.81 -15.54
CA ILE A 54 -37.00 -47.98 -16.67
C ILE A 54 -37.36 -46.56 -16.23
N GLY A 55 -38.06 -46.41 -15.06
CA GLY A 55 -38.36 -45.09 -14.50
C GLY A 55 -37.14 -44.31 -14.15
N LEU A 56 -36.13 -44.95 -13.52
CA LEU A 56 -34.84 -44.30 -13.21
C LEU A 56 -34.06 -43.94 -14.49
N ALA A 57 -34.05 -44.86 -15.49
CA ALA A 57 -33.44 -44.57 -16.78
C ALA A 57 -34.15 -43.42 -17.53
N SER A 58 -35.50 -43.39 -17.50
CA SER A 58 -36.27 -42.29 -18.09
C SER A 58 -36.03 -40.96 -17.37
N LEU A 59 -35.97 -40.98 -16.04
CA LEU A 59 -35.62 -39.80 -15.23
C LEU A 59 -34.19 -39.31 -15.56
N PHE A 60 -33.25 -40.26 -15.67
CA PHE A 60 -31.88 -39.91 -16.06
C PHE A 60 -31.82 -39.30 -17.47
N ILE A 61 -32.57 -39.86 -18.45
CA ILE A 61 -32.66 -39.28 -19.81
C ILE A 61 -33.28 -37.88 -19.78
N VAL A 62 -34.35 -37.67 -19.03
CA VAL A 62 -34.99 -36.34 -18.90
C VAL A 62 -34.02 -35.35 -18.27
N LEU A 63 -33.33 -35.70 -17.17
CA LEU A 63 -32.33 -34.87 -16.54
C LEU A 63 -31.15 -34.57 -17.48
N PHE A 64 -30.73 -35.55 -18.27
CA PHE A 64 -29.70 -35.40 -19.29
C PHE A 64 -30.13 -34.42 -20.40
N LEU A 65 -31.38 -34.51 -20.87
CA LEU A 65 -31.93 -33.57 -21.88
C LEU A 65 -32.09 -32.16 -21.33
N ILE A 66 -32.56 -32.02 -20.09
CA ILE A 66 -32.62 -30.70 -19.41
C ILE A 66 -31.21 -30.12 -19.23
N GLY A 67 -30.25 -30.93 -18.76
CA GLY A 67 -28.86 -30.52 -18.63
C GLY A 67 -28.25 -30.09 -19.96
N GLY A 68 -28.54 -30.84 -21.04
CA GLY A 68 -28.12 -30.52 -22.40
C GLY A 68 -28.73 -29.21 -22.93
N ALA A 69 -30.04 -29.00 -22.67
CA ALA A 69 -30.71 -27.74 -23.05
C ALA A 69 -30.14 -26.52 -22.28
N VAL A 70 -29.89 -26.67 -20.98
CA VAL A 70 -29.25 -25.63 -20.16
C VAL A 70 -27.81 -25.37 -20.66
N PHE A 71 -27.06 -26.43 -20.95
CA PHE A 71 -25.71 -26.28 -21.52
C PHE A 71 -25.76 -25.54 -22.85
N ALA A 72 -26.65 -25.91 -23.76
CA ALA A 72 -26.80 -25.29 -25.08
C ALA A 72 -27.19 -23.80 -24.94
N TYR A 73 -28.11 -23.47 -24.03
CA TYR A 73 -28.48 -22.08 -23.75
C TYR A 73 -27.33 -21.27 -23.22
N LEU A 74 -26.57 -21.80 -22.24
CA LEU A 74 -25.42 -21.12 -21.66
C LEU A 74 -24.27 -21.01 -22.66
N ALA A 75 -24.06 -21.99 -23.50
CA ALA A 75 -23.08 -21.98 -24.57
C ALA A 75 -23.41 -20.92 -25.63
N PHE A 76 -24.70 -20.78 -26.00
CA PHE A 76 -25.15 -19.73 -26.94
C PHE A 76 -24.94 -18.30 -26.42
N THR A 77 -24.89 -18.14 -25.09
CA THR A 77 -24.62 -16.84 -24.44
C THR A 77 -23.14 -16.62 -24.12
N ALA A 78 -22.24 -17.50 -24.58
CA ALA A 78 -20.81 -17.31 -24.43
C ALA A 78 -20.32 -16.15 -25.32
N PRO A 79 -19.27 -15.42 -24.94
CA PRO A 79 -18.63 -14.45 -25.82
C PRO A 79 -18.08 -15.13 -27.07
N GLU A 80 -17.95 -14.38 -28.15
CA GLU A 80 -17.31 -14.88 -29.38
C GLU A 80 -15.81 -15.11 -29.12
N LEU A 81 -15.27 -16.18 -29.66
CA LEU A 81 -13.84 -16.44 -29.65
C LEU A 81 -13.19 -15.44 -30.61
N ASN A 82 -12.43 -14.50 -30.07
CA ASN A 82 -11.77 -13.44 -30.81
C ASN A 82 -10.25 -13.63 -30.73
N GLU A 83 -9.57 -13.67 -31.87
CA GLU A 83 -8.13 -13.87 -31.99
C GLU A 83 -7.33 -12.75 -31.30
N ASP A 84 -7.78 -11.50 -31.43
CA ASP A 84 -7.11 -10.35 -30.77
C ASP A 84 -7.16 -10.50 -29.24
N THR A 85 -8.29 -10.95 -28.69
CA THR A 85 -8.41 -11.24 -27.24
C THR A 85 -7.57 -12.43 -26.80
N LEU A 86 -7.33 -13.39 -27.69
CA LEU A 86 -6.45 -14.53 -27.43
C LEU A 86 -4.97 -14.16 -27.52
N LYS A 87 -4.60 -13.25 -28.42
CA LYS A 87 -3.21 -12.81 -28.62
C LYS A 87 -2.83 -11.69 -27.66
N ASP A 88 -3.74 -10.74 -27.41
CA ASP A 88 -3.49 -9.69 -26.42
C ASP A 88 -3.64 -10.25 -25.00
N PRO A 89 -2.63 -10.08 -24.13
CA PRO A 89 -2.82 -10.34 -22.72
C PRO A 89 -3.93 -9.43 -22.19
N VAL A 90 -4.77 -9.98 -21.31
CA VAL A 90 -5.72 -9.17 -20.56
C VAL A 90 -4.92 -8.20 -19.71
N SER A 91 -4.79 -6.97 -20.19
CA SER A 91 -4.05 -5.91 -19.51
C SER A 91 -4.99 -4.81 -19.09
N SER A 92 -4.88 -4.39 -17.83
CA SER A 92 -5.52 -3.18 -17.37
C SER A 92 -4.71 -1.98 -17.80
N LYS A 93 -5.34 -1.03 -18.48
CA LYS A 93 -4.71 0.15 -19.05
C LYS A 93 -4.93 1.38 -18.19
N PHE A 94 -3.87 2.13 -17.95
CA PHE A 94 -3.89 3.32 -17.11
C PHE A 94 -3.70 4.57 -17.98
N TYR A 95 -4.59 5.52 -17.82
CA TYR A 95 -4.63 6.74 -18.60
C TYR A 95 -4.36 7.95 -17.71
N ASP A 96 -3.54 8.90 -18.19
CA ASP A 96 -3.26 10.17 -17.52
C ASP A 96 -4.49 11.09 -17.52
N LYS A 97 -4.36 12.26 -16.90
CA LYS A 97 -5.44 13.26 -16.85
C LYS A 97 -5.98 13.70 -18.21
N ASN A 98 -5.19 13.54 -19.27
CA ASN A 98 -5.52 13.90 -20.64
C ASN A 98 -6.09 12.71 -21.43
N GLY A 99 -6.23 11.54 -20.81
CA GLY A 99 -6.70 10.31 -21.47
C GLY A 99 -5.63 9.62 -22.32
N LYS A 100 -4.34 9.96 -22.14
CA LYS A 100 -3.24 9.27 -22.80
C LYS A 100 -2.82 8.08 -21.96
N GLU A 101 -2.71 6.90 -22.58
CA GLU A 101 -2.16 5.71 -21.93
C GLU A 101 -0.71 5.95 -21.51
N PHE A 102 -0.39 5.67 -20.25
CA PHE A 102 0.96 5.81 -19.71
C PHE A 102 1.51 4.51 -19.10
N TYR A 103 0.63 3.57 -18.77
CA TYR A 103 0.99 2.28 -18.20
C TYR A 103 -0.06 1.23 -18.58
N SER A 104 0.39 0.02 -18.82
CA SER A 104 -0.46 -1.14 -19.08
C SER A 104 0.01 -2.29 -18.20
N MET A 105 -0.83 -2.69 -17.24
CA MET A 105 -0.52 -3.76 -16.32
C MET A 105 -0.56 -5.08 -17.08
N GLY A 106 0.61 -5.70 -17.26
CA GLY A 106 0.72 -6.96 -17.94
C GLY A 106 1.20 -6.89 -19.40
N SER A 107 1.51 -5.71 -19.97
CA SER A 107 1.97 -5.53 -21.35
C SER A 107 3.40 -4.99 -21.46
N GLU A 108 4.18 -4.93 -20.38
CA GLU A 108 5.58 -4.48 -20.49
C GLU A 108 6.34 -5.44 -21.38
N GLU A 109 7.03 -4.85 -22.38
CA GLU A 109 7.92 -5.44 -23.41
C GLU A 109 8.13 -6.96 -23.26
N ARG A 110 7.09 -7.75 -23.56
CA ARG A 110 7.17 -9.20 -23.57
C ARG A 110 7.60 -9.61 -24.97
N GLU A 111 8.76 -10.14 -25.08
CA GLU A 111 9.01 -11.08 -26.16
C GLU A 111 8.10 -12.28 -25.91
N ASN A 112 7.04 -12.42 -26.71
CA ASN A 112 6.22 -13.61 -26.69
C ASN A 112 7.12 -14.79 -27.05
N VAL A 113 7.39 -15.65 -26.08
CA VAL A 113 8.21 -16.83 -26.25
C VAL A 113 7.44 -17.82 -27.14
N LYS A 114 8.04 -18.24 -28.23
CA LYS A 114 7.49 -19.24 -29.12
C LYS A 114 7.54 -20.62 -28.49
N TYR A 115 6.61 -21.51 -28.87
CA TYR A 115 6.55 -22.86 -28.32
C TYR A 115 7.86 -23.63 -28.50
N GLU A 116 8.52 -23.49 -29.66
CA GLU A 116 9.80 -24.11 -29.99
C GLU A 116 10.95 -23.64 -29.08
N ASP A 117 10.90 -22.42 -28.58
CA ASP A 117 11.93 -21.82 -27.71
C ASP A 117 11.75 -22.21 -26.22
N ILE A 118 10.62 -22.82 -25.86
CA ILE A 118 10.37 -23.28 -24.49
C ILE A 118 11.13 -24.59 -24.23
N PRO A 119 12.02 -24.64 -23.24
CA PRO A 119 12.72 -25.88 -22.88
C PRO A 119 11.76 -27.03 -22.58
N LYS A 120 12.13 -28.24 -23.05
CA LYS A 120 11.27 -29.42 -22.84
C LYS A 120 10.99 -29.68 -21.35
N GLU A 121 12.01 -29.51 -20.51
CA GLU A 121 11.90 -29.71 -19.06
C GLU A 121 10.92 -28.72 -18.42
N MET A 122 10.86 -27.49 -18.93
CA MET A 122 9.92 -26.46 -18.49
C MET A 122 8.48 -26.82 -18.92
N ARG A 123 8.28 -27.27 -20.19
CA ARG A 123 7.00 -27.78 -20.65
C ARG A 123 6.52 -28.98 -19.81
N ASP A 124 7.41 -29.92 -19.54
CA ASP A 124 7.13 -31.09 -18.72
C ASP A 124 6.79 -30.73 -17.26
N ALA A 125 7.43 -29.71 -16.68
CA ALA A 125 7.14 -29.22 -15.33
C ALA A 125 5.74 -28.58 -15.25
N ILE A 126 5.42 -27.68 -16.20
CA ILE A 126 4.12 -27.01 -16.27
C ILE A 126 3.00 -28.04 -16.49
N LEU A 127 3.15 -28.91 -17.48
CA LEU A 127 2.15 -29.95 -17.76
C LEU A 127 1.95 -30.91 -16.60
N SER A 128 3.04 -31.28 -15.91
CA SER A 128 2.94 -32.15 -14.74
C SER A 128 2.19 -31.49 -13.58
N ALA A 129 2.34 -30.18 -13.42
CA ALA A 129 1.72 -29.41 -12.34
C ALA A 129 0.26 -29.08 -12.63
N GLU A 130 -0.06 -28.69 -13.86
CA GLU A 130 -1.34 -28.11 -14.24
C GLU A 130 -2.24 -29.10 -15.02
N ASP A 131 -1.70 -29.80 -16.02
CA ASP A 131 -2.50 -30.65 -16.90
C ASP A 131 -1.68 -31.82 -17.53
N ALA A 132 -1.42 -32.84 -16.73
CA ALA A 132 -0.59 -33.98 -17.15
C ALA A 132 -1.10 -34.75 -18.39
N ARG A 133 -2.37 -34.56 -18.77
CA ARG A 133 -3.01 -35.21 -19.92
C ARG A 133 -3.43 -34.21 -20.98
N PHE A 134 -2.79 -33.04 -21.03
CA PHE A 134 -3.10 -31.95 -21.95
C PHE A 134 -3.24 -32.41 -23.41
N TYR A 135 -2.36 -33.31 -23.87
CA TYR A 135 -2.38 -33.81 -25.24
C TYR A 135 -3.43 -34.94 -25.48
N ASP A 136 -4.08 -35.47 -24.42
CA ASP A 136 -4.99 -36.60 -24.50
C ASP A 136 -6.47 -36.18 -24.58
N HIS A 137 -6.80 -34.88 -24.39
CA HIS A 137 -8.18 -34.40 -24.38
C HIS A 137 -8.38 -33.25 -25.37
N SER A 138 -9.64 -32.90 -25.68
CA SER A 138 -10.03 -31.78 -26.55
C SER A 138 -10.76 -30.69 -25.75
N GLY A 139 -10.02 -29.93 -24.98
CA GLY A 139 -10.49 -28.79 -24.15
C GLY A 139 -10.98 -29.17 -22.77
N ILE A 140 -11.59 -30.34 -22.58
CA ILE A 140 -12.07 -30.85 -21.30
C ILE A 140 -11.51 -32.24 -21.03
N ASP A 141 -10.93 -32.44 -19.86
CA ASP A 141 -10.55 -33.78 -19.39
C ASP A 141 -11.70 -34.43 -18.57
N PHE A 142 -12.53 -35.23 -19.24
CA PHE A 142 -13.66 -35.89 -18.58
C PHE A 142 -13.25 -36.91 -17.52
N TRP A 143 -12.08 -37.55 -17.64
CA TRP A 143 -11.55 -38.47 -16.65
C TRP A 143 -11.12 -37.76 -15.37
N ARG A 144 -10.41 -36.64 -15.53
CA ARG A 144 -9.99 -35.79 -14.40
C ARG A 144 -11.20 -35.14 -13.72
N LEU A 145 -12.20 -34.73 -14.53
CA LEU A 145 -13.46 -34.16 -14.02
C LEU A 145 -14.21 -35.20 -13.17
N GLY A 146 -14.34 -36.44 -13.67
CA GLY A 146 -14.95 -37.55 -12.93
C GLY A 146 -14.22 -37.89 -11.64
N GLY A 147 -12.88 -37.94 -11.69
CA GLY A 147 -12.01 -38.14 -10.53
C GLY A 147 -12.16 -37.03 -9.48
N ALA A 148 -12.19 -35.78 -9.93
CA ALA A 148 -12.36 -34.61 -9.04
C ALA A 148 -13.74 -34.60 -8.36
N VAL A 149 -14.81 -34.99 -9.06
CA VAL A 149 -16.16 -35.12 -8.46
C VAL A 149 -16.12 -36.17 -7.33
N VAL A 150 -15.50 -37.30 -7.56
CA VAL A 150 -15.37 -38.37 -6.53
C VAL A 150 -14.52 -37.92 -5.36
N ALA A 151 -13.37 -37.25 -5.62
CA ALA A 151 -12.50 -36.71 -4.60
C ALA A 151 -13.20 -35.64 -3.75
N ASN A 152 -13.90 -34.69 -4.37
CA ASN A 152 -14.65 -33.66 -3.68
C ASN A 152 -15.84 -34.19 -2.85
N ILE A 153 -16.43 -35.31 -3.24
CA ILE A 153 -17.48 -35.98 -2.44
C ILE A 153 -16.87 -36.71 -1.22
N ARG A 154 -15.68 -37.29 -1.40
CA ARG A 154 -15.02 -38.06 -0.33
C ARG A 154 -14.25 -37.17 0.65
N ASP A 155 -13.50 -36.21 0.13
CA ASP A 155 -12.50 -35.47 0.88
C ASP A 155 -12.90 -33.98 1.12
N GLY A 156 -14.12 -33.56 0.70
CA GLY A 156 -14.66 -32.22 0.85
C GLY A 156 -14.53 -31.35 -0.39
N PHE A 157 -15.34 -30.30 -0.47
CA PHE A 157 -15.40 -29.40 -1.62
C PHE A 157 -14.08 -28.64 -1.79
N GLY A 158 -13.43 -28.77 -2.96
CA GLY A 158 -12.15 -28.12 -3.26
C GLY A 158 -10.93 -29.05 -3.13
N ALA A 159 -11.09 -30.31 -2.75
CA ALA A 159 -9.98 -31.27 -2.58
C ALA A 159 -9.19 -31.52 -3.88
N GLN A 160 -9.83 -31.44 -5.06
CA GLN A 160 -9.14 -31.60 -6.35
C GLN A 160 -9.71 -30.69 -7.42
N GLY A 161 -8.84 -29.91 -8.10
CA GLY A 161 -9.16 -29.11 -9.26
C GLY A 161 -9.21 -29.96 -10.54
N ALA A 162 -10.17 -29.65 -11.44
CA ALA A 162 -10.39 -30.37 -12.68
C ALA A 162 -10.26 -29.50 -13.94
N SER A 163 -9.85 -28.27 -13.84
CA SER A 163 -9.69 -27.37 -15.00
C SER A 163 -8.47 -27.79 -15.82
N THR A 164 -8.63 -27.83 -17.15
CA THR A 164 -7.55 -28.06 -18.10
C THR A 164 -6.75 -26.78 -18.35
N LEU A 165 -5.57 -26.89 -18.94
CA LEU A 165 -4.76 -25.75 -19.37
C LEU A 165 -5.53 -24.91 -20.40
N THR A 166 -6.23 -25.53 -21.35
CA THR A 166 -7.08 -24.85 -22.34
C THR A 166 -8.20 -24.02 -21.67
N GLN A 167 -8.85 -24.58 -20.63
CA GLN A 167 -9.83 -23.83 -19.84
C GLN A 167 -9.21 -22.65 -19.09
N GLN A 168 -7.95 -22.76 -18.67
CA GLN A 168 -7.24 -21.65 -18.02
C GLN A 168 -6.92 -20.53 -19.02
N VAL A 169 -6.53 -20.84 -20.27
CA VAL A 169 -6.36 -19.86 -21.36
C VAL A 169 -7.66 -19.09 -21.58
N ILE A 170 -8.78 -19.83 -21.77
CA ILE A 170 -10.10 -19.23 -21.99
C ILE A 170 -10.52 -18.37 -20.78
N LYS A 171 -10.36 -18.90 -19.55
CA LYS A 171 -10.67 -18.13 -18.33
C LYS A 171 -9.90 -16.83 -18.30
N ASN A 172 -8.57 -16.88 -18.52
CA ASN A 172 -7.70 -15.74 -18.43
C ASN A 172 -7.89 -14.73 -19.59
N SER A 173 -8.49 -15.13 -20.71
CA SER A 173 -8.73 -14.28 -21.88
C SER A 173 -10.13 -13.68 -21.96
N PHE A 174 -11.17 -14.40 -21.49
CA PHE A 174 -12.57 -14.02 -21.75
C PHE A 174 -13.44 -13.83 -20.50
N PHE A 175 -13.00 -14.27 -19.31
CA PHE A 175 -13.83 -14.28 -18.14
C PHE A 175 -13.16 -13.63 -16.92
N ASP A 176 -14.02 -13.13 -16.03
CA ASP A 176 -13.65 -12.71 -14.69
C ASP A 176 -13.35 -13.91 -13.76
N ASN A 177 -12.89 -13.60 -12.53
CA ASN A 177 -12.63 -14.60 -11.50
C ASN A 177 -13.88 -15.06 -10.74
N SER A 178 -15.10 -14.70 -11.19
CA SER A 178 -16.36 -15.11 -10.56
C SER A 178 -16.52 -16.64 -10.56
N LYS A 179 -16.90 -17.22 -9.42
CA LYS A 179 -17.07 -18.68 -9.27
C LYS A 179 -18.51 -19.10 -9.61
N THR A 180 -19.03 -18.77 -10.82
CA THR A 180 -20.39 -19.08 -11.23
C THR A 180 -20.44 -20.34 -12.14
N MET A 181 -21.54 -21.09 -12.05
CA MET A 181 -21.78 -22.24 -12.94
C MET A 181 -21.95 -21.78 -14.40
N LYS A 182 -22.56 -20.61 -14.64
CA LYS A 182 -22.68 -20.00 -15.98
C LYS A 182 -21.31 -19.87 -16.62
N ARG A 183 -20.39 -19.17 -15.93
CA ARG A 183 -19.01 -19.00 -16.42
C ARG A 183 -18.32 -20.34 -16.68
N LYS A 184 -18.45 -21.32 -15.78
CA LYS A 184 -17.75 -22.61 -15.92
C LYS A 184 -18.25 -23.42 -17.13
N VAL A 185 -19.54 -23.31 -17.47
CA VAL A 185 -20.10 -23.91 -18.68
C VAL A 185 -19.63 -23.20 -19.94
N GLN A 186 -19.62 -21.86 -19.95
CA GLN A 186 -19.13 -21.06 -21.07
C GLN A 186 -17.64 -21.27 -21.31
N GLU A 187 -16.83 -21.32 -20.22
CA GLU A 187 -15.40 -21.66 -20.25
C GLU A 187 -15.16 -23.04 -20.91
N ALA A 188 -15.92 -24.05 -20.51
CA ALA A 188 -15.82 -25.38 -21.08
C ALA A 188 -16.21 -25.42 -22.58
N TYR A 189 -17.24 -24.68 -22.97
CA TYR A 189 -17.66 -24.56 -24.37
C TYR A 189 -16.60 -23.87 -25.22
N LEU A 190 -16.07 -22.74 -24.77
CA LEU A 190 -15.03 -21.99 -25.49
C LEU A 190 -13.70 -22.77 -25.54
N ALA A 191 -13.37 -23.53 -24.49
CA ALA A 191 -12.20 -24.41 -24.50
C ALA A 191 -12.27 -25.47 -25.58
N MET A 192 -13.48 -26.06 -25.82
CA MET A 192 -13.69 -27.00 -26.94
C MET A 192 -13.65 -26.32 -28.31
N GLN A 193 -14.02 -25.03 -28.41
CA GLN A 193 -13.87 -24.25 -29.65
C GLN A 193 -12.40 -23.95 -29.91
N LEU A 194 -11.67 -23.46 -28.90
CA LEU A 194 -10.25 -23.15 -29.01
C LEU A 194 -9.43 -24.35 -29.51
N GLU A 195 -9.70 -25.55 -29.04
CA GLU A 195 -9.04 -26.80 -29.48
C GLU A 195 -9.40 -27.23 -30.90
N ARG A 196 -10.42 -26.66 -31.53
CA ARG A 196 -10.75 -26.88 -32.95
C ARG A 196 -10.02 -25.93 -33.86
N GLU A 197 -9.70 -24.72 -33.37
CA GLU A 197 -9.13 -23.61 -34.15
C GLU A 197 -7.61 -23.54 -34.00
N TYR A 198 -7.06 -23.96 -32.87
CA TYR A 198 -5.64 -23.88 -32.54
C TYR A 198 -5.07 -25.25 -32.16
N SER A 199 -3.80 -25.44 -32.49
CA SER A 199 -3.06 -26.65 -32.08
C SER A 199 -2.75 -26.62 -30.57
N LYS A 200 -2.42 -27.79 -30.03
CA LYS A 200 -1.99 -27.91 -28.63
C LYS A 200 -0.78 -27.05 -28.29
N ASP A 201 0.14 -26.93 -29.22
CA ASP A 201 1.37 -26.19 -29.03
C ASP A 201 1.09 -24.67 -29.01
N GLU A 202 0.20 -24.17 -29.88
CA GLU A 202 -0.27 -22.77 -29.84
C GLU A 202 -1.05 -22.47 -28.57
N ILE A 203 -1.90 -23.38 -28.08
CA ILE A 203 -2.65 -23.22 -26.82
C ILE A 203 -1.68 -23.21 -25.63
N PHE A 204 -0.63 -24.04 -25.66
CA PHE A 204 0.41 -24.01 -24.64
C PHE A 204 1.19 -22.71 -24.67
N GLU A 205 1.57 -22.19 -25.85
CA GLU A 205 2.21 -20.89 -26.04
C GLU A 205 1.38 -19.76 -25.46
N MET A 206 0.07 -19.74 -25.73
CA MET A 206 -0.87 -18.74 -25.15
C MET A 206 -0.88 -18.80 -23.62
N TYR A 207 -0.94 -20.00 -23.04
CA TYR A 207 -0.87 -20.17 -21.59
C TYR A 207 0.44 -19.66 -21.01
N PHE A 208 1.55 -20.07 -21.63
CA PHE A 208 2.90 -19.78 -21.19
C PHE A 208 3.18 -18.28 -21.08
N ASN A 209 2.68 -17.51 -22.04
CA ASN A 209 2.88 -16.07 -22.11
C ASN A 209 1.87 -15.25 -21.29
N LYS A 210 0.71 -15.82 -20.92
CA LYS A 210 -0.40 -15.06 -20.29
C LYS A 210 -0.58 -15.29 -18.81
N VAL A 211 -0.03 -16.35 -18.26
CA VAL A 211 -0.31 -16.73 -16.88
C VAL A 211 0.32 -15.75 -15.88
N LEU A 212 -0.45 -15.36 -14.84
CA LEU A 212 0.06 -14.55 -13.74
C LEU A 212 1.06 -15.36 -12.91
N MET A 213 2.25 -14.80 -12.72
CA MET A 213 3.34 -15.43 -11.99
C MET A 213 3.52 -14.84 -10.58
N SER A 214 3.44 -13.53 -10.40
CA SER A 214 3.42 -12.86 -9.10
C SER A 214 3.22 -11.37 -9.27
N GLY A 215 2.51 -10.71 -8.36
CA GLY A 215 2.34 -9.26 -8.40
C GLY A 215 1.83 -8.77 -9.75
N ARG A 216 2.70 -8.13 -10.52
CA ARG A 216 2.45 -7.62 -11.89
C ARG A 216 3.15 -8.43 -12.99
N ILE A 217 3.76 -9.56 -12.62
CA ILE A 217 4.58 -10.37 -13.52
C ILE A 217 3.71 -11.44 -14.17
N TYR A 218 3.60 -11.40 -15.48
CA TYR A 218 2.87 -12.37 -16.28
C TYR A 218 3.82 -13.06 -17.27
N GLY A 219 3.54 -14.33 -17.57
CA GLY A 219 4.35 -15.18 -18.44
C GLY A 219 5.61 -15.73 -17.80
N PHE A 220 6.00 -16.91 -18.23
CA PHE A 220 7.16 -17.62 -17.66
C PHE A 220 8.49 -17.02 -18.10
N GLY A 221 8.58 -16.45 -19.31
CA GLY A 221 9.79 -15.77 -19.80
C GLY A 221 10.14 -14.57 -18.91
N THR A 222 9.19 -13.64 -18.73
CA THR A 222 9.36 -12.50 -17.83
C THR A 222 9.65 -12.92 -16.39
N ALA A 223 9.03 -14.03 -15.93
CA ALA A 223 9.28 -14.55 -14.59
C ALA A 223 10.70 -15.11 -14.44
N ALA A 224 11.23 -15.78 -15.46
CA ALA A 224 12.61 -16.30 -15.45
C ALA A 224 13.63 -15.16 -15.33
N GLU A 225 13.44 -14.11 -16.08
CA GLU A 225 14.27 -12.91 -16.01
C GLU A 225 14.14 -12.19 -14.66
N TYR A 226 12.89 -11.98 -14.18
CA TYR A 226 12.63 -11.29 -12.93
C TYR A 226 13.18 -12.03 -11.71
N PHE A 227 12.91 -13.35 -11.59
CA PHE A 227 13.31 -14.10 -10.40
C PHE A 227 14.79 -14.50 -10.44
N TYR A 228 15.32 -14.84 -11.61
CA TYR A 228 16.65 -15.46 -11.76
C TYR A 228 17.61 -14.66 -12.65
N GLY A 229 17.14 -13.67 -13.44
CA GLY A 229 18.00 -12.96 -14.43
C GLY A 229 18.56 -13.88 -15.50
N LYS A 230 17.76 -14.87 -15.91
CA LYS A 230 18.18 -15.93 -16.84
C LYS A 230 17.21 -16.06 -18.00
N GLU A 231 17.74 -16.41 -19.14
CA GLU A 231 16.90 -16.94 -20.22
C GLU A 231 16.32 -18.31 -19.83
N LEU A 232 15.21 -18.70 -20.44
CA LEU A 232 14.52 -19.96 -20.12
C LEU A 232 15.42 -21.19 -20.24
N LYS A 233 16.31 -21.21 -21.25
CA LYS A 233 17.24 -22.32 -21.51
C LYS A 233 18.32 -22.50 -20.44
N ASP A 234 18.59 -21.44 -19.66
CA ASP A 234 19.64 -21.39 -18.63
C ASP A 234 19.10 -21.71 -17.22
N LEU A 235 17.79 -21.93 -17.11
CA LEU A 235 17.18 -22.33 -15.86
C LEU A 235 17.53 -23.77 -15.48
N SER A 236 17.82 -24.00 -14.22
CA SER A 236 17.98 -25.35 -13.66
C SER A 236 16.62 -26.01 -13.41
N LEU A 237 16.59 -27.33 -13.25
CA LEU A 237 15.36 -28.09 -13.01
C LEU A 237 14.59 -27.62 -11.76
N ASP A 238 15.29 -27.27 -10.70
CA ASP A 238 14.68 -26.74 -9.47
C ASP A 238 14.06 -25.36 -9.67
N GLU A 239 14.72 -24.48 -10.44
CA GLU A 239 14.21 -23.15 -10.81
C GLU A 239 12.98 -23.27 -11.72
N MET A 240 13.01 -24.13 -12.73
CA MET A 240 11.84 -24.44 -13.58
C MET A 240 10.65 -24.96 -12.75
N ALA A 241 10.92 -25.82 -11.76
CA ALA A 241 9.87 -26.36 -10.91
C ALA A 241 9.29 -25.30 -9.94
N VAL A 242 10.09 -24.32 -9.50
CA VAL A 242 9.57 -23.16 -8.75
C VAL A 242 8.59 -22.40 -9.62
N LEU A 243 9.02 -21.97 -10.82
CA LEU A 243 8.18 -21.19 -11.73
C LEU A 243 6.91 -21.97 -12.10
N ALA A 244 7.02 -23.25 -12.49
CA ALA A 244 5.87 -24.09 -12.81
C ALA A 244 4.89 -24.29 -11.64
N GLY A 245 5.34 -24.08 -10.41
CA GLY A 245 4.52 -24.17 -9.21
C GLY A 245 3.72 -22.91 -8.89
N MET A 246 4.14 -21.73 -9.39
CA MET A 246 3.59 -20.42 -8.99
C MET A 246 2.14 -20.17 -9.45
N PRO A 247 1.69 -20.57 -10.65
CA PRO A 247 0.36 -20.21 -11.16
C PRO A 247 -0.82 -20.59 -10.26
N GLN A 248 -0.69 -21.62 -9.44
CA GLN A 248 -1.73 -22.05 -8.51
C GLN A 248 -2.04 -21.01 -7.43
N ALA A 249 -1.01 -20.30 -6.93
CA ALA A 249 -1.14 -19.21 -5.97
C ALA A 249 0.03 -18.22 -6.15
N PRO A 250 0.01 -17.34 -7.16
CA PRO A 250 1.17 -16.56 -7.61
C PRO A 250 1.86 -15.78 -6.50
N ASN A 251 1.11 -15.02 -5.72
CA ASN A 251 1.66 -14.28 -4.59
C ASN A 251 1.98 -15.17 -3.37
N GLY A 252 1.27 -16.29 -3.22
CA GLY A 252 1.45 -17.24 -2.11
C GLY A 252 2.68 -18.12 -2.26
N TYR A 253 3.16 -18.35 -3.49
CA TYR A 253 4.35 -19.14 -3.81
C TYR A 253 5.52 -18.30 -4.32
N ASN A 254 5.48 -16.98 -4.12
CA ASN A 254 6.61 -16.11 -4.42
C ASN A 254 7.80 -16.46 -3.51
N PRO A 255 8.98 -16.87 -4.06
CA PRO A 255 10.11 -17.35 -3.27
C PRO A 255 10.79 -16.26 -2.42
N PHE A 256 10.59 -14.97 -2.75
CA PHE A 256 11.10 -13.86 -1.93
C PHE A 256 10.22 -13.60 -0.71
N LYS A 257 8.88 -13.68 -0.90
CA LYS A 257 7.91 -13.36 0.17
C LYS A 257 7.61 -14.55 1.06
N ASN A 258 7.58 -15.75 0.49
CA ASN A 258 7.17 -16.99 1.16
C ASN A 258 8.08 -18.17 0.79
N PRO A 259 9.39 -18.12 1.12
CA PRO A 259 10.37 -19.13 0.66
C PRO A 259 9.98 -20.56 1.04
N GLU A 260 9.52 -20.80 2.27
CA GLU A 260 9.10 -22.14 2.72
C GLU A 260 7.90 -22.70 1.95
N ARG A 261 6.93 -21.84 1.61
CA ARG A 261 5.77 -22.25 0.81
C ARG A 261 6.16 -22.52 -0.63
N ALA A 262 7.05 -21.70 -1.19
CA ALA A 262 7.61 -21.90 -2.52
C ALA A 262 8.40 -23.21 -2.60
N GLU A 263 9.24 -23.51 -1.60
CA GLU A 263 10.00 -24.76 -1.52
C GLU A 263 9.08 -25.98 -1.48
N LYS A 264 8.08 -25.99 -0.59
CA LYS A 264 7.09 -27.07 -0.51
C LYS A 264 6.39 -27.26 -1.85
N ARG A 265 6.01 -26.18 -2.53
CA ARG A 265 5.34 -26.24 -3.84
C ARG A 265 6.27 -26.78 -4.94
N ARG A 266 7.52 -26.29 -5.01
CA ARG A 266 8.56 -26.83 -5.89
C ARG A 266 8.69 -28.35 -5.75
N ASN A 267 8.79 -28.81 -4.50
CA ASN A 267 8.95 -30.23 -4.20
C ASN A 267 7.75 -31.08 -4.65
N VAL A 268 6.54 -30.50 -4.59
CA VAL A 268 5.32 -31.13 -5.16
C VAL A 268 5.41 -31.21 -6.69
N VAL A 269 5.84 -30.12 -7.38
CA VAL A 269 6.00 -30.15 -8.84
C VAL A 269 7.01 -31.21 -9.28
N LEU A 270 8.17 -31.27 -8.63
CA LEU A 270 9.20 -32.30 -8.90
C LEU A 270 8.67 -33.73 -8.69
N LEU A 271 7.87 -33.93 -7.63
CA LEU A 271 7.20 -35.22 -7.40
C LEU A 271 6.20 -35.57 -8.51
N LEU A 272 5.42 -34.58 -8.97
CA LEU A 272 4.50 -34.77 -10.10
C LEU A 272 5.25 -35.09 -11.41
N MET A 273 6.37 -34.44 -11.69
CA MET A 273 7.23 -34.75 -12.82
C MET A 273 7.75 -36.18 -12.75
N TYR A 274 8.22 -36.63 -11.58
CA TYR A 274 8.66 -38.01 -11.36
C TYR A 274 7.50 -38.99 -11.57
N ASN A 275 6.33 -38.75 -10.99
CA ASN A 275 5.17 -39.61 -11.13
C ASN A 275 4.69 -39.72 -12.61
N ASN A 276 4.80 -38.63 -13.38
CA ASN A 276 4.52 -38.55 -14.80
C ASN A 276 5.69 -39.03 -15.67
N LYS A 277 6.74 -39.61 -15.06
CA LYS A 277 7.92 -40.17 -15.75
C LYS A 277 8.70 -39.17 -16.63
N LYS A 278 8.66 -37.93 -16.26
CA LYS A 278 9.36 -36.84 -16.95
C LYS A 278 10.81 -36.69 -16.47
N ILE A 279 11.05 -37.02 -15.21
CA ILE A 279 12.37 -37.04 -14.58
C ILE A 279 12.59 -38.33 -13.80
N THR A 280 13.84 -38.67 -13.55
CA THR A 280 14.22 -39.83 -12.70
C THR A 280 14.11 -39.45 -11.22
N LYS A 281 14.09 -40.47 -10.36
CA LYS A 281 14.08 -40.28 -8.89
C LYS A 281 15.36 -39.54 -8.43
N ALA A 282 16.49 -39.81 -9.04
CA ALA A 282 17.76 -39.18 -8.69
C ALA A 282 17.77 -37.68 -9.03
N GLU A 283 17.21 -37.28 -10.17
CA GLU A 283 17.05 -35.87 -10.55
C GLU A 283 16.07 -35.17 -9.62
N MET A 284 14.93 -35.77 -9.29
CA MET A 284 13.99 -35.23 -8.33
C MET A 284 14.65 -34.97 -6.97
N GLU A 285 15.32 -35.98 -6.39
CA GLU A 285 15.97 -35.89 -5.09
C GLU A 285 17.13 -34.88 -5.07
N LYS A 286 17.84 -34.72 -6.19
CA LYS A 286 18.88 -33.71 -6.37
C LYS A 286 18.27 -32.29 -6.37
N ALA A 287 17.23 -32.07 -7.16
CA ALA A 287 16.58 -30.76 -7.28
C ALA A 287 15.87 -30.34 -5.99
N GLN A 288 15.27 -31.29 -5.24
CA GLN A 288 14.66 -31.01 -3.94
C GLN A 288 15.64 -30.58 -2.85
N LYS A 289 16.93 -30.91 -2.96
CA LYS A 289 17.97 -30.54 -1.99
C LYS A 289 18.57 -29.14 -2.24
N VAL A 290 18.23 -28.52 -3.36
CA VAL A 290 18.72 -27.16 -3.67
C VAL A 290 18.02 -26.15 -2.77
N ASP A 291 18.77 -25.23 -2.17
CA ASP A 291 18.19 -24.13 -1.39
C ASP A 291 17.30 -23.29 -2.30
N ILE A 292 16.10 -22.99 -1.84
CA ILE A 292 15.09 -22.21 -2.58
C ILE A 292 15.55 -20.80 -2.95
N LYS A 293 16.47 -20.25 -2.17
CA LYS A 293 17.04 -18.91 -2.39
C LYS A 293 18.22 -18.90 -3.37
N LYS A 294 18.74 -20.08 -3.70
CA LYS A 294 19.86 -20.18 -4.63
C LYS A 294 19.45 -19.74 -6.03
N GLY A 295 20.25 -18.91 -6.65
CA GLY A 295 20.02 -18.39 -8.00
C GLY A 295 19.07 -17.21 -8.07
N LEU A 296 18.32 -16.88 -7.01
CA LEU A 296 17.45 -15.72 -7.02
C LEU A 296 18.26 -14.41 -7.15
N LEU A 297 17.77 -13.51 -8.02
CA LEU A 297 18.40 -12.20 -8.21
C LEU A 297 18.36 -11.36 -6.94
N PRO A 298 19.44 -10.65 -6.58
CA PRO A 298 19.42 -9.63 -5.57
C PRO A 298 18.37 -8.55 -5.86
N GLU A 299 17.77 -7.98 -4.83
CA GLU A 299 16.70 -6.99 -4.93
C GLU A 299 17.08 -5.79 -5.82
N SER A 300 18.31 -5.28 -5.67
CA SER A 300 18.81 -4.16 -6.48
C SER A 300 18.83 -4.42 -7.98
N LYS A 301 19.10 -5.68 -8.41
CA LYS A 301 19.06 -6.04 -9.82
C LYS A 301 17.64 -6.25 -10.36
N ARG A 302 16.73 -6.77 -9.52
CA ARG A 302 15.32 -6.96 -9.88
C ARG A 302 14.61 -5.62 -10.08
N GLN A 303 14.93 -4.63 -9.25
CA GLN A 303 14.39 -3.28 -9.37
C GLN A 303 14.76 -2.61 -10.70
N ALA A 304 15.94 -2.90 -11.23
CA ALA A 304 16.36 -2.35 -12.52
C ALA A 304 15.60 -2.96 -13.72
N ALA A 305 15.27 -4.26 -13.64
CA ALA A 305 14.60 -4.99 -14.72
C ALA A 305 13.08 -4.76 -14.80
N ALA A 306 12.44 -4.38 -13.68
CA ALA A 306 10.98 -4.25 -13.62
C ALA A 306 10.49 -2.80 -13.43
N LYS A 307 11.38 -1.80 -13.68
CA LYS A 307 11.06 -0.39 -13.43
C LYS A 307 10.08 0.13 -14.48
N SER A 308 8.82 0.28 -14.08
CA SER A 308 7.83 1.01 -14.89
C SER A 308 7.99 2.52 -14.69
N LYS A 309 7.42 3.30 -15.60
CA LYS A 309 7.32 4.74 -15.40
C LYS A 309 6.28 5.03 -14.32
N TYR A 310 6.63 5.87 -13.34
CA TYR A 310 5.69 6.41 -12.34
C TYR A 310 5.20 5.37 -11.29
N ASP A 311 6.05 4.43 -10.90
CA ASP A 311 5.72 3.35 -9.95
C ASP A 311 5.06 3.83 -8.66
N ALA A 312 5.57 4.91 -8.05
CA ALA A 312 5.00 5.47 -6.83
C ALA A 312 3.55 5.94 -7.00
N TYR A 313 3.22 6.50 -8.16
CA TYR A 313 1.86 6.91 -8.50
C TYR A 313 0.95 5.69 -8.75
N ILE A 314 1.45 4.72 -9.52
CA ILE A 314 0.73 3.47 -9.80
C ILE A 314 0.38 2.74 -8.49
N ASP A 315 1.30 2.69 -7.52
CA ASP A 315 1.04 2.03 -6.23
C ASP A 315 -0.07 2.71 -5.43
N VAL A 316 -0.18 4.04 -5.52
CA VAL A 316 -1.32 4.78 -4.92
C VAL A 316 -2.62 4.44 -5.65
N VAL A 317 -2.63 4.39 -6.98
CA VAL A 317 -3.80 3.99 -7.78
C VAL A 317 -4.25 2.58 -7.42
N LEU A 318 -3.32 1.62 -7.36
CA LEU A 318 -3.63 0.23 -7.00
C LEU A 318 -4.19 0.10 -5.58
N LYS A 319 -3.65 0.88 -4.64
CA LYS A 319 -4.15 0.94 -3.26
C LYS A 319 -5.57 1.51 -3.21
N GLU A 320 -5.84 2.60 -3.94
CA GLU A 320 -7.17 3.22 -4.00
C GLU A 320 -8.21 2.27 -4.60
N LEU A 321 -7.86 1.52 -5.65
CA LEU A 321 -8.71 0.47 -6.22
C LEU A 321 -8.99 -0.65 -5.22
N ALA A 322 -7.99 -1.10 -4.48
CA ALA A 322 -8.13 -2.15 -3.46
C ALA A 322 -9.02 -1.70 -2.29
N GLU A 323 -8.85 -0.47 -1.79
CA GLU A 323 -9.67 0.12 -0.73
C GLU A 323 -11.15 0.27 -1.13
N ASN A 324 -11.43 0.39 -2.43
CA ASN A 324 -12.77 0.45 -3.01
C ASN A 324 -13.32 -0.92 -3.47
N GLY A 325 -12.58 -2.01 -3.25
CA GLY A 325 -12.98 -3.38 -3.56
C GLY A 325 -12.82 -3.78 -5.04
N ASP A 326 -12.15 -2.95 -5.86
CA ASP A 326 -11.98 -3.18 -7.31
C ASP A 326 -10.59 -3.75 -7.69
N GLU A 327 -9.80 -4.22 -6.73
CA GLU A 327 -8.50 -4.85 -7.00
C GLU A 327 -8.62 -6.03 -7.99
N LYS A 328 -9.69 -6.82 -7.85
CA LYS A 328 -9.93 -7.96 -8.73
C LYS A 328 -10.30 -7.57 -10.16
N ALA A 329 -10.88 -6.40 -10.37
CA ALA A 329 -11.21 -5.90 -11.69
C ALA A 329 -9.95 -5.66 -12.56
N LEU A 330 -8.80 -5.42 -11.91
CA LEU A 330 -7.51 -5.30 -12.61
C LEU A 330 -7.11 -6.61 -13.32
N GLU A 331 -7.48 -7.76 -12.76
CA GLU A 331 -7.23 -9.06 -13.39
C GLU A 331 -8.16 -9.33 -14.58
N GLU A 332 -9.23 -8.54 -14.69
CA GLU A 332 -10.26 -8.66 -15.72
C GLU A 332 -10.01 -7.74 -16.93
N GLY A 333 -9.01 -6.85 -16.83
CA GLY A 333 -8.65 -5.89 -17.88
C GLY A 333 -9.58 -4.70 -17.93
N ILE A 334 -9.38 -3.75 -17.01
CA ILE A 334 -10.12 -2.49 -16.95
C ILE A 334 -9.32 -1.33 -17.52
N SER A 335 -10.02 -0.28 -17.93
CA SER A 335 -9.42 1.02 -18.23
C SER A 335 -9.50 1.93 -17.00
N VAL A 336 -8.35 2.27 -16.41
CA VAL A 336 -8.23 3.13 -15.24
C VAL A 336 -7.87 4.55 -15.69
N TYR A 337 -8.80 5.47 -15.60
CA TYR A 337 -8.57 6.88 -15.87
C TYR A 337 -8.13 7.57 -14.59
N THR A 338 -6.91 8.09 -14.59
CA THR A 338 -6.28 8.71 -13.41
C THR A 338 -6.22 10.23 -13.53
N ASN A 339 -5.82 10.87 -12.43
CA ASN A 339 -5.55 12.31 -12.36
C ASN A 339 -4.06 12.64 -12.60
N LEU A 340 -3.24 11.67 -13.00
CA LEU A 340 -1.80 11.85 -13.23
C LEU A 340 -1.51 13.01 -14.18
N ASP A 341 -0.80 14.04 -13.70
CA ASP A 341 -0.13 15.04 -14.52
C ASP A 341 1.31 14.57 -14.79
N VAL A 342 1.55 14.06 -15.99
CA VAL A 342 2.87 13.53 -16.38
C VAL A 342 3.99 14.56 -16.22
N THR A 343 3.70 15.84 -16.41
CA THR A 343 4.68 16.93 -16.23
C THR A 343 5.01 17.10 -14.74
N ALA A 344 3.99 17.14 -13.89
CA ALA A 344 4.17 17.24 -12.45
C ALA A 344 4.90 16.00 -11.88
N GLN A 345 4.53 14.80 -12.33
CA GLN A 345 5.16 13.55 -11.91
C GLN A 345 6.66 13.51 -12.25
N LYS A 346 7.02 13.88 -13.48
CA LYS A 346 8.42 13.98 -13.90
C LYS A 346 9.22 14.99 -13.09
N SER A 347 8.60 16.14 -12.77
CA SER A 347 9.24 17.16 -11.94
C SER A 347 9.52 16.64 -10.52
N VAL A 348 8.54 15.93 -9.93
CA VAL A 348 8.67 15.29 -8.61
C VAL A 348 9.78 14.24 -8.61
N GLU A 349 9.78 13.32 -9.57
CA GLU A 349 10.80 12.27 -9.69
C GLU A 349 12.20 12.85 -9.91
N LYS A 350 12.31 13.88 -10.77
CA LYS A 350 13.57 14.60 -11.00
C LYS A 350 14.09 15.26 -9.72
N ALA A 351 13.21 15.91 -8.95
CA ALA A 351 13.59 16.58 -7.71
C ALA A 351 14.06 15.58 -6.63
N LEU A 352 13.36 14.45 -6.48
CA LEU A 352 13.69 13.41 -5.49
C LEU A 352 14.97 12.64 -5.85
N ASN A 353 15.28 12.47 -7.13
CA ASN A 353 16.44 11.70 -7.58
C ASN A 353 17.69 12.55 -7.86
N ALA A 354 17.61 13.88 -7.65
CA ALA A 354 18.75 14.77 -7.76
C ALA A 354 19.51 14.83 -6.42
N ASP A 355 20.63 14.13 -6.28
CA ASP A 355 21.44 14.07 -5.05
C ASP A 355 21.87 15.45 -4.54
N ALA A 356 22.04 16.43 -5.45
CA ALA A 356 22.33 17.82 -5.09
C ALA A 356 21.28 18.44 -4.13
N ASN A 357 20.02 17.98 -4.18
CA ASN A 357 18.96 18.46 -3.30
C ASN A 357 19.09 17.93 -1.85
N PHE A 358 19.93 16.92 -1.63
CA PHE A 358 20.04 16.22 -0.35
C PHE A 358 21.34 16.50 0.43
N VAL A 359 22.08 17.54 0.01
CA VAL A 359 23.25 18.07 0.76
C VAL A 359 24.29 16.97 1.04
N GLY A 360 24.53 16.09 0.08
CA GLY A 360 25.53 15.01 0.18
C GLY A 360 25.09 13.81 1.05
N ARG A 361 23.80 13.75 1.47
CA ARG A 361 23.23 12.58 2.16
C ARG A 361 22.81 11.53 1.14
N THR A 362 23.07 10.25 1.45
CA THR A 362 22.65 9.13 0.61
C THR A 362 21.16 8.82 0.74
N ALA A 363 20.60 7.99 -0.13
CA ALA A 363 19.21 7.58 -0.06
C ALA A 363 18.94 6.63 1.12
N GLU A 364 19.97 5.90 1.57
CA GLU A 364 19.90 5.05 2.77
C GLU A 364 19.84 5.88 4.05
N ASP A 365 20.49 7.05 4.03
CA ASP A 365 20.52 7.95 5.20
C ASP A 365 19.24 8.78 5.33
N ILE A 366 18.82 9.43 4.23
CA ILE A 366 17.68 10.36 4.22
C ILE A 366 16.80 10.07 3.01
N GLN A 367 15.54 9.85 3.29
CA GLN A 367 14.47 9.70 2.32
C GLN A 367 13.60 10.95 2.25
N ALA A 368 12.79 11.04 1.20
CA ALA A 368 11.78 12.10 1.08
C ALA A 368 10.53 11.55 0.38
N GLY A 369 9.38 12.11 0.73
CA GLY A 369 8.10 11.85 0.10
C GLY A 369 7.41 13.14 -0.29
N MET A 370 6.74 13.16 -1.44
CA MET A 370 6.09 14.35 -1.98
C MET A 370 4.73 14.02 -2.61
N ALA A 371 3.76 14.90 -2.41
CA ALA A 371 2.46 14.81 -3.07
C ALA A 371 2.09 16.16 -3.67
N VAL A 372 1.58 16.15 -4.90
CA VAL A 372 1.02 17.31 -5.61
C VAL A 372 -0.46 17.08 -5.82
N VAL A 373 -1.28 17.95 -5.24
CA VAL A 373 -2.75 17.91 -5.34
C VAL A 373 -3.23 19.18 -6.04
N ASP A 374 -4.18 19.04 -6.94
CA ASP A 374 -4.92 20.18 -7.52
C ASP A 374 -5.74 20.84 -6.42
N THR A 375 -5.50 22.13 -6.17
CA THR A 375 -6.09 22.87 -5.04
C THR A 375 -7.62 22.91 -5.11
N GLN A 376 -8.19 22.95 -6.31
CA GLN A 376 -9.62 23.14 -6.49
C GLN A 376 -10.41 21.83 -6.44
N THR A 377 -9.80 20.73 -6.89
CA THR A 377 -10.52 19.48 -7.14
C THR A 377 -10.11 18.35 -6.20
N GLY A 378 -8.99 18.46 -5.49
CA GLY A 378 -8.41 17.35 -4.72
C GLY A 378 -7.74 16.28 -5.59
N ALA A 379 -7.69 16.45 -6.92
CA ALA A 379 -7.07 15.49 -7.83
C ALA A 379 -5.56 15.35 -7.55
N LEU A 380 -5.11 14.11 -7.31
CA LEU A 380 -3.71 13.82 -7.05
C LEU A 380 -2.93 13.83 -8.35
N ALA A 381 -2.22 14.92 -8.61
CA ALA A 381 -1.50 15.16 -9.87
C ALA A 381 -0.16 14.44 -9.96
N ALA A 382 0.55 14.27 -8.83
CA ALA A 382 1.83 13.57 -8.78
C ALA A 382 2.14 13.00 -7.40
N VAL A 383 2.94 11.93 -7.36
CA VAL A 383 3.40 11.24 -6.14
C VAL A 383 4.88 10.93 -6.23
N GLY A 384 5.64 11.38 -5.25
CA GLY A 384 7.03 11.01 -5.04
C GLY A 384 7.16 10.06 -3.86
N GLY A 385 7.28 8.77 -4.12
CA GLY A 385 7.24 7.73 -3.09
C GLY A 385 8.50 7.66 -2.22
N SER A 386 9.67 7.87 -2.82
CA SER A 386 10.97 7.96 -2.16
C SER A 386 12.04 8.38 -3.16
N ARG A 387 13.25 8.62 -2.70
CA ARG A 387 14.44 8.66 -3.57
C ARG A 387 14.65 7.26 -4.15
N ASN A 388 14.93 7.19 -5.46
CA ASN A 388 15.16 5.93 -6.18
C ASN A 388 14.02 4.90 -6.02
N TYR A 389 12.75 5.37 -5.97
CA TYR A 389 11.59 4.50 -5.86
C TYR A 389 11.57 3.45 -6.98
N GLY A 390 11.28 2.21 -6.64
CA GLY A 390 11.31 1.08 -7.57
C GLY A 390 10.03 0.23 -7.55
N PRO A 391 9.93 -0.78 -8.44
CA PRO A 391 8.70 -1.49 -8.79
C PRO A 391 8.16 -2.45 -7.73
N GLU A 392 8.89 -2.72 -6.66
CA GLU A 392 8.51 -3.74 -5.67
C GLU A 392 7.53 -3.27 -4.60
N ARG A 393 6.76 -2.19 -4.83
CA ARG A 393 5.93 -1.58 -3.79
C ARG A 393 6.76 -1.31 -2.53
N GLY A 394 7.85 -0.57 -2.71
CA GLY A 394 8.68 -0.09 -1.61
C GLY A 394 7.86 0.77 -0.66
N LEU A 395 8.47 1.19 0.44
CA LEU A 395 7.82 2.09 1.39
C LEU A 395 7.57 3.44 0.71
N ASN A 396 6.31 3.70 0.32
CA ASN A 396 5.90 4.95 -0.31
C ASN A 396 5.77 6.04 0.77
N MET A 397 6.81 6.91 0.87
CA MET A 397 6.86 7.98 1.87
C MET A 397 5.77 9.04 1.68
N ALA A 398 5.25 9.22 0.44
CA ALA A 398 4.12 10.11 0.20
C ALA A 398 2.81 9.60 0.81
N ALA A 399 2.65 8.28 0.93
CA ALA A 399 1.50 7.61 1.52
C ALA A 399 1.72 7.18 2.98
N SER A 400 2.98 7.15 3.44
CA SER A 400 3.37 6.76 4.80
C SER A 400 3.10 7.89 5.79
N LYS A 401 2.73 7.53 7.02
CA LYS A 401 2.40 8.50 8.07
C LYS A 401 3.62 8.83 8.92
N HIS A 402 3.87 10.12 9.08
CA HIS A 402 4.95 10.68 9.87
C HIS A 402 4.40 11.69 10.88
N GLN A 403 5.17 12.04 11.90
CA GLN A 403 4.82 13.13 12.80
C GLN A 403 4.94 14.49 12.08
N PRO A 404 3.87 15.31 12.09
CA PRO A 404 3.81 16.52 11.28
C PRO A 404 4.62 17.71 11.82
N GLY A 405 4.93 17.71 13.11
CA GLY A 405 5.54 18.89 13.74
C GLY A 405 4.69 20.15 13.56
N SER A 406 5.34 21.29 13.43
CA SER A 406 4.68 22.60 13.33
C SER A 406 3.77 22.81 12.11
N THR A 407 3.73 21.85 11.15
CA THR A 407 2.75 21.94 10.05
C THR A 407 1.32 21.68 10.50
N MET A 408 1.12 21.17 11.72
CA MET A 408 -0.22 21.03 12.30
C MET A 408 -0.83 22.34 12.76
N LYS A 409 -0.04 23.37 13.10
CA LYS A 409 -0.53 24.61 13.71
C LYS A 409 -1.65 25.33 12.96
N PRO A 410 -1.63 25.46 11.62
CA PRO A 410 -2.76 26.05 10.89
C PRO A 410 -4.05 25.22 11.04
N LEU A 411 -3.93 23.91 11.12
CA LEU A 411 -5.04 22.96 11.11
C LEU A 411 -5.63 22.67 12.51
N ILE A 412 -4.84 22.78 13.57
CA ILE A 412 -5.23 22.38 14.92
C ILE A 412 -5.40 23.55 15.88
N ASP A 413 -4.72 24.69 15.62
CA ASP A 413 -4.70 25.86 16.48
C ASP A 413 -5.39 27.06 15.81
N TYR A 414 -4.73 27.63 14.78
CA TYR A 414 -5.10 28.93 14.23
C TYR A 414 -6.35 28.90 13.36
N GLY A 415 -6.54 27.89 12.50
CA GLY A 415 -7.78 27.70 11.77
C GLY A 415 -8.97 27.51 12.70
N PRO A 416 -8.92 26.54 13.63
CA PRO A 416 -9.99 26.33 14.60
C PRO A 416 -10.31 27.54 15.48
N VAL A 417 -9.35 28.38 15.88
CA VAL A 417 -9.62 29.56 16.72
C VAL A 417 -10.33 30.63 15.92
N ILE A 418 -9.92 30.89 14.68
CA ILE A 418 -10.61 31.82 13.78
C ILE A 418 -12.03 31.31 13.49
N GLU A 419 -12.18 30.04 13.15
CA GLU A 419 -13.49 29.44 12.86
C GLU A 419 -14.46 29.51 14.01
N ASN A 420 -14.04 29.18 15.23
CA ASN A 420 -14.94 29.02 16.38
C ASN A 420 -15.05 30.26 17.26
N LYS A 421 -13.99 31.11 17.31
CA LYS A 421 -13.94 32.28 18.20
C LYS A 421 -13.86 33.60 17.44
N LYS A 422 -13.75 33.56 16.11
CA LYS A 422 -13.64 34.77 15.24
C LYS A 422 -12.47 35.67 15.61
N TRP A 423 -11.38 35.11 16.07
CA TRP A 423 -10.18 35.87 16.33
C TRP A 423 -9.67 36.55 15.06
N SER A 424 -9.20 37.80 15.24
CA SER A 424 -8.49 38.54 14.16
C SER A 424 -7.06 38.02 14.02
N THR A 425 -6.44 38.24 12.88
CA THR A 425 -5.02 37.93 12.69
C THR A 425 -4.10 38.74 13.61
N GLY A 426 -4.59 39.92 14.08
CA GLY A 426 -3.96 40.82 15.07
C GLY A 426 -4.26 40.47 16.54
N THR A 427 -5.00 39.39 16.83
CA THR A 427 -5.23 38.98 18.22
C THR A 427 -3.89 38.70 18.91
N THR A 428 -3.66 39.36 20.04
CA THR A 428 -2.38 39.29 20.78
C THR A 428 -2.37 38.07 21.69
N ILE A 429 -1.22 37.37 21.72
CA ILE A 429 -0.96 36.24 22.59
C ILE A 429 0.47 36.36 23.14
N THR A 430 0.68 35.93 24.40
CA THR A 430 1.98 36.09 25.06
C THR A 430 2.80 34.80 24.93
N ASP A 431 4.01 34.92 24.39
CA ASP A 431 5.05 33.89 24.34
C ASP A 431 5.92 33.95 25.61
N GLU A 432 5.59 33.17 26.61
CA GLU A 432 6.19 33.11 27.94
C GLU A 432 6.28 31.66 28.44
N PRO A 433 7.16 31.35 29.39
CA PRO A 433 7.32 29.98 29.89
C PRO A 433 5.99 29.37 30.40
N ILE A 434 5.57 28.21 29.86
CA ILE A 434 4.41 27.46 30.34
C ILE A 434 4.75 25.97 30.44
N LYS A 435 3.93 25.22 31.18
CA LYS A 435 4.02 23.76 31.29
C LYS A 435 2.82 23.11 30.66
N TYR A 436 2.99 21.86 30.24
CA TYR A 436 1.84 21.00 29.89
C TYR A 436 0.95 20.79 31.10
N THR A 437 -0.36 20.86 30.90
CA THR A 437 -1.36 20.71 31.97
C THR A 437 -1.18 19.39 32.71
N GLY A 438 -1.13 19.45 34.04
CA GLY A 438 -0.97 18.29 34.90
C GLY A 438 0.44 17.67 34.93
N THR A 439 1.45 18.37 34.39
CA THR A 439 2.83 17.87 34.34
C THR A 439 3.84 18.92 34.82
N ASN A 440 5.07 18.50 35.08
CA ASN A 440 6.20 19.39 35.36
C ASN A 440 7.02 19.72 34.11
N GLN A 441 6.62 19.18 32.92
CA GLN A 441 7.35 19.37 31.68
C GLN A 441 7.07 20.75 31.10
N THR A 442 8.12 21.54 30.90
CA THR A 442 8.05 22.88 30.29
C THR A 442 7.94 22.76 28.78
N ILE A 443 7.09 23.60 28.19
CA ILE A 443 6.98 23.76 26.74
C ILE A 443 8.02 24.79 26.32
N THR A 444 8.86 24.44 25.35
CA THR A 444 9.92 25.32 24.84
C THR A 444 9.69 25.67 23.38
N ASN A 445 10.13 26.85 22.98
CA ASN A 445 10.28 27.19 21.56
C ASN A 445 11.56 26.54 20.99
N VAL A 446 11.66 26.42 19.68
CA VAL A 446 12.81 25.81 18.99
C VAL A 446 14.13 26.44 19.34
N ASP A 447 14.13 27.77 19.51
CA ASP A 447 15.30 28.62 19.86
C ASP A 447 15.52 28.78 21.37
N ASN A 448 14.69 28.15 22.21
CA ASN A 448 14.69 28.28 23.66
C ASN A 448 14.54 29.73 24.17
N THR A 449 13.98 30.64 23.35
CA THR A 449 13.70 32.02 23.70
C THR A 449 12.22 32.31 23.87
N TYR A 450 11.88 33.43 24.48
CA TYR A 450 10.51 33.90 24.68
C TYR A 450 10.46 35.37 24.23
N LEU A 451 9.49 35.71 23.39
CA LEU A 451 9.41 37.01 22.72
C LEU A 451 8.33 37.94 23.32
N GLY A 452 7.61 37.49 24.36
CA GLY A 452 6.56 38.29 24.99
C GLY A 452 5.31 38.38 24.13
N ASN A 453 4.62 39.53 24.16
CA ASN A 453 3.39 39.76 23.42
C ASN A 453 3.62 39.88 21.93
N MET A 454 2.88 39.12 21.14
CA MET A 454 2.88 39.14 19.68
C MET A 454 1.50 38.86 19.13
N THR A 455 1.26 39.14 17.86
CA THR A 455 0.01 38.74 17.19
C THR A 455 0.02 37.22 16.87
N ILE A 456 -1.16 36.64 16.69
CA ILE A 456 -1.25 35.22 16.20
C ILE A 456 -0.62 35.08 14.82
N ARG A 457 -0.65 36.11 13.97
CA ARG A 457 0.08 36.21 12.71
C ARG A 457 1.59 36.04 12.93
N GLU A 458 2.16 36.83 13.81
CA GLU A 458 3.58 36.77 14.13
C GLU A 458 3.96 35.42 14.73
N ALA A 459 3.14 34.93 15.64
CA ALA A 459 3.32 33.61 16.26
C ALA A 459 3.34 32.48 15.24
N LEU A 460 2.49 32.55 14.19
CA LEU A 460 2.43 31.53 13.14
C LEU A 460 3.62 31.57 12.19
N TYR A 461 4.00 32.78 11.67
CA TYR A 461 5.12 32.86 10.72
C TYR A 461 6.47 32.57 11.38
N ARG A 462 6.64 32.92 12.67
CA ARG A 462 7.81 32.54 13.48
C ARG A 462 7.71 31.10 14.03
N SER A 463 6.59 30.47 13.83
CA SER A 463 6.35 29.09 14.28
C SER A 463 6.52 28.85 15.78
N ARG A 464 6.11 29.83 16.64
CA ARG A 464 6.24 29.73 18.09
C ARG A 464 5.38 28.60 18.66
N ASN A 465 5.95 27.83 19.61
CA ASN A 465 5.26 26.68 20.19
C ASN A 465 4.27 27.06 21.29
N ILE A 466 4.68 27.99 22.15
CA ILE A 466 3.86 28.37 23.30
C ILE A 466 2.60 29.09 22.88
N PRO A 467 2.62 30.10 21.98
CA PRO A 467 1.42 30.67 21.41
C PRO A 467 0.47 29.64 20.77
N ALA A 468 1.03 28.65 20.06
CA ALA A 468 0.24 27.59 19.44
C ALA A 468 -0.50 26.77 20.49
N VAL A 469 0.17 26.27 21.53
CA VAL A 469 -0.45 25.53 22.63
C VAL A 469 -1.49 26.37 23.37
N LYS A 470 -1.21 27.65 23.65
CA LYS A 470 -2.21 28.55 24.23
C LYS A 470 -3.44 28.70 23.34
N THR A 471 -3.26 28.87 22.03
CA THR A 471 -4.35 28.96 21.06
C THR A 471 -5.18 27.64 21.02
N PHE A 472 -4.52 26.49 21.05
CA PHE A 472 -5.19 25.20 21.16
C PHE A 472 -6.05 25.09 22.41
N LYS A 473 -5.52 25.51 23.57
CA LYS A 473 -6.25 25.52 24.84
C LYS A 473 -7.49 26.42 24.78
N GLU A 474 -7.36 27.57 24.13
CA GLU A 474 -8.48 28.48 23.89
C GLU A 474 -9.59 27.89 23.01
N VAL A 475 -9.24 27.09 22.01
CA VAL A 475 -10.19 26.37 21.14
C VAL A 475 -10.82 25.20 21.88
N GLY A 476 -10.01 24.42 22.59
CA GLY A 476 -10.32 23.16 23.23
C GLY A 476 -10.21 21.97 22.28
N ALA A 477 -9.65 20.86 22.79
CA ALA A 477 -9.30 19.64 22.04
C ALA A 477 -10.45 19.08 21.18
N SER A 478 -11.70 19.13 21.69
CA SER A 478 -12.88 18.60 20.96
C SER A 478 -13.17 19.39 19.68
N LYS A 479 -13.08 20.72 19.69
CA LYS A 479 -13.33 21.56 18.52
C LYS A 479 -12.20 21.42 17.50
N SER A 480 -10.94 21.38 17.96
CA SER A 480 -9.78 21.12 17.10
C SER A 480 -9.89 19.75 16.43
N LYS A 481 -10.28 18.68 17.17
CA LYS A 481 -10.51 17.36 16.61
C LYS A 481 -11.59 17.35 15.51
N LYS A 482 -12.71 18.07 15.75
CA LYS A 482 -13.77 18.21 14.75
C LYS A 482 -13.30 18.94 13.48
N PHE A 483 -12.49 19.98 13.65
CA PHE A 483 -11.91 20.73 12.52
C PHE A 483 -10.96 19.84 11.70
N LEU A 484 -10.05 19.11 12.37
CA LEU A 484 -9.14 18.16 11.71
C LEU A 484 -9.90 17.09 10.92
N ALA A 485 -10.97 16.53 11.49
CA ALA A 485 -11.79 15.52 10.81
C ALA A 485 -12.42 16.04 9.52
N LYS A 486 -12.80 17.33 9.46
CA LYS A 486 -13.37 17.96 8.26
C LYS A 486 -12.35 18.12 7.13
N VAL A 487 -11.06 18.20 7.45
CA VAL A 487 -9.96 18.28 6.48
C VAL A 487 -9.23 16.94 6.30
N GLY A 488 -9.91 15.81 6.60
CA GLY A 488 -9.42 14.47 6.31
C GLY A 488 -8.39 13.91 7.30
N ILE A 489 -8.13 14.58 8.44
CA ILE A 489 -7.15 14.13 9.44
C ILE A 489 -7.85 13.61 10.69
N LYS A 490 -7.50 12.40 11.12
CA LYS A 490 -8.00 11.76 12.34
C LYS A 490 -6.85 11.27 13.20
N PRO A 491 -6.90 11.48 14.55
CA PRO A 491 -5.95 10.84 15.45
C PRO A 491 -5.98 9.32 15.33
N ALA A 492 -4.86 8.66 15.61
CA ALA A 492 -4.80 7.21 15.67
C ALA A 492 -5.82 6.68 16.71
N ASP A 493 -6.52 5.59 16.36
CA ASP A 493 -7.55 4.94 17.21
C ASP A 493 -8.61 5.92 17.77
N ASP A 494 -8.91 6.97 17.03
CA ASP A 494 -9.84 8.04 17.42
C ASP A 494 -9.56 8.67 18.81
N LYS A 495 -8.31 8.62 19.27
CA LYS A 495 -7.88 9.17 20.57
C LYS A 495 -8.20 10.65 20.70
N ALA A 496 -8.28 11.12 21.94
CA ALA A 496 -8.38 12.54 22.23
C ALA A 496 -7.07 13.25 21.83
N LEU A 497 -7.19 14.52 21.40
CA LEU A 497 -6.03 15.37 21.16
C LEU A 497 -5.40 15.79 22.49
N LEU A 498 -4.06 15.81 22.50
CA LEU A 498 -3.22 16.27 23.60
C LEU A 498 -2.69 17.69 23.31
N GLU A 499 -2.23 18.41 24.33
CA GLU A 499 -1.56 19.70 24.15
C GLU A 499 -0.30 19.60 23.28
N SER A 500 0.35 18.42 23.24
CA SER A 500 1.49 18.13 22.34
C SER A 500 1.10 18.04 20.88
N ASP A 501 -0.17 17.68 20.58
CA ASP A 501 -0.67 17.67 19.20
C ASP A 501 -0.72 19.08 18.60
N ALA A 502 -0.89 20.14 19.41
CA ALA A 502 -0.83 21.54 18.99
C ALA A 502 0.48 21.89 18.26
N ILE A 503 1.55 21.19 18.57
CA ILE A 503 2.86 21.39 17.93
C ILE A 503 3.29 20.17 17.10
N GLY A 504 2.35 19.23 16.86
CA GLY A 504 2.55 18.05 16.00
C GLY A 504 3.40 16.95 16.62
N GLY A 505 3.42 16.82 17.95
CA GLY A 505 4.19 15.84 18.69
C GLY A 505 3.39 14.81 19.48
N GLY A 506 2.09 14.65 19.23
CA GLY A 506 1.18 13.80 20.00
C GLY A 506 0.66 12.55 19.25
N ASN A 507 -0.66 12.40 19.28
CA ASN A 507 -1.37 11.24 18.72
C ASN A 507 -1.65 11.33 17.22
N VAL A 508 -1.34 12.47 16.59
CA VAL A 508 -1.65 12.70 15.17
C VAL A 508 -0.42 12.44 14.32
N THR A 509 -0.55 11.52 13.37
CA THR A 509 0.42 11.29 12.29
C THR A 509 -0.27 11.44 10.95
N VAL A 510 0.44 11.95 9.95
CA VAL A 510 -0.10 12.32 8.64
C VAL A 510 0.84 11.92 7.52
N SER A 511 0.29 11.71 6.32
CA SER A 511 1.08 11.50 5.11
C SER A 511 1.17 12.79 4.28
N PRO A 512 2.18 12.94 3.41
CA PRO A 512 2.23 14.02 2.43
C PRO A 512 0.96 14.16 1.61
N ILE A 513 0.35 13.05 1.16
CA ILE A 513 -0.92 13.06 0.42
C ILE A 513 -2.03 13.71 1.26
N GLN A 514 -2.19 13.30 2.53
CA GLN A 514 -3.19 13.88 3.42
C GLN A 514 -2.94 15.38 3.68
N MET A 515 -1.68 15.78 3.89
CA MET A 515 -1.34 17.17 4.17
C MET A 515 -1.54 18.08 2.95
N ALA A 516 -1.22 17.59 1.74
CA ALA A 516 -1.48 18.35 0.51
C ALA A 516 -2.97 18.63 0.34
N ALA A 517 -3.83 17.61 0.53
CA ALA A 517 -5.29 17.76 0.44
C ALA A 517 -5.86 18.67 1.56
N SER A 518 -5.35 18.51 2.79
CA SER A 518 -5.81 19.34 3.92
C SER A 518 -5.48 20.84 3.72
N TYR A 519 -4.27 21.13 3.21
CA TYR A 519 -3.87 22.52 2.95
C TYR A 519 -4.53 23.10 1.69
N ALA A 520 -4.86 22.25 0.69
CA ALA A 520 -5.65 22.66 -0.45
C ALA A 520 -6.97 23.34 -0.05
N SER A 521 -7.61 22.89 1.06
CA SER A 521 -8.85 23.49 1.54
C SER A 521 -8.72 24.96 1.92
N PHE A 522 -7.56 25.43 2.38
CA PHE A 522 -7.31 26.85 2.61
C PHE A 522 -7.25 27.64 1.28
N GLY A 523 -6.60 27.08 0.25
CA GLY A 523 -6.51 27.67 -1.09
C GLY A 523 -7.81 27.57 -1.92
N ASN A 524 -8.76 26.75 -1.46
CA ASN A 524 -10.05 26.49 -2.09
C ASN A 524 -11.23 27.04 -1.26
N ASN A 525 -11.07 28.23 -0.67
CA ASN A 525 -12.12 28.93 0.08
C ASN A 525 -12.80 28.11 1.18
N GLY A 526 -12.11 27.16 1.78
CA GLY A 526 -12.61 26.31 2.86
C GLY A 526 -13.26 25.00 2.42
N ILE A 527 -13.27 24.71 1.14
CA ILE A 527 -13.81 23.45 0.58
C ILE A 527 -12.69 22.39 0.58
N TYR A 528 -12.95 21.26 1.22
CA TYR A 528 -12.08 20.10 1.25
C TYR A 528 -12.58 19.02 0.28
N THR A 529 -11.69 18.52 -0.56
CA THR A 529 -11.89 17.32 -1.36
C THR A 529 -10.79 16.33 -1.03
N GLU A 530 -11.14 15.08 -0.76
CA GLU A 530 -10.18 14.03 -0.45
C GLU A 530 -9.25 13.81 -1.66
N ALA A 531 -7.94 13.65 -1.39
CA ALA A 531 -6.99 13.37 -2.46
C ALA A 531 -7.30 12.03 -3.12
N HIS A 532 -7.42 12.01 -4.44
CA HIS A 532 -7.74 10.82 -5.20
C HIS A 532 -6.92 10.74 -6.48
N ALA A 533 -6.33 9.58 -6.71
CA ALA A 533 -5.52 9.31 -7.91
C ALA A 533 -6.40 8.82 -9.07
N VAL A 534 -7.46 8.07 -8.77
CA VAL A 534 -8.38 7.52 -9.78
C VAL A 534 -9.54 8.49 -9.99
N LYS A 535 -9.83 8.78 -11.26
CA LYS A 535 -11.01 9.55 -11.69
C LYS A 535 -12.21 8.65 -11.92
N LYS A 536 -12.00 7.58 -12.67
CA LYS A 536 -13.00 6.55 -12.97
C LYS A 536 -12.33 5.28 -13.47
N ILE A 537 -13.02 4.16 -13.37
CA ILE A 537 -12.71 2.94 -14.10
C ILE A 537 -13.79 2.67 -15.14
N VAL A 538 -13.41 2.05 -16.25
CA VAL A 538 -14.33 1.53 -17.26
C VAL A 538 -14.03 0.02 -17.35
N TYR A 539 -15.06 -0.78 -17.16
CA TYR A 539 -14.95 -2.23 -17.23
C TYR A 539 -14.77 -2.71 -18.67
N ARG A 540 -14.37 -3.96 -18.83
CA ARG A 540 -14.04 -4.55 -20.13
C ARG A 540 -15.14 -4.49 -21.19
N ASP A 541 -16.41 -4.39 -20.77
CA ASP A 541 -17.55 -4.23 -21.68
C ASP A 541 -17.58 -2.87 -22.41
N GLY A 542 -16.68 -1.94 -22.02
CA GLY A 542 -16.59 -0.58 -22.55
C GLY A 542 -17.80 0.33 -22.25
N LYS A 543 -18.79 -0.20 -21.53
CA LYS A 543 -20.06 0.49 -21.23
C LYS A 543 -20.24 0.76 -19.75
N THR A 544 -19.91 -0.20 -18.90
CA THR A 544 -20.00 -0.06 -17.44
C THR A 544 -18.83 0.76 -16.93
N SER A 545 -19.10 1.76 -16.09
CA SER A 545 -18.08 2.59 -15.45
C SER A 545 -18.44 2.91 -14.01
N LYS A 546 -17.40 3.10 -13.17
CA LYS A 546 -17.52 3.54 -11.77
C LYS A 546 -16.70 4.81 -11.57
N SER A 547 -17.32 5.87 -11.02
CA SER A 547 -16.61 7.11 -10.64
C SER A 547 -15.90 6.93 -9.29
N TYR A 548 -14.74 7.56 -9.16
CA TYR A 548 -13.92 7.60 -7.96
C TYR A 548 -13.75 9.01 -7.40
N THR A 549 -14.20 10.03 -8.14
CA THR A 549 -14.08 11.42 -7.71
C THR A 549 -14.91 11.65 -6.45
N PRO A 550 -14.30 12.03 -5.30
CA PRO A 550 -15.01 12.30 -4.07
C PRO A 550 -15.85 13.57 -4.17
N ASP A 551 -16.94 13.61 -3.41
CA ASP A 551 -17.73 14.83 -3.26
C ASP A 551 -16.97 15.88 -2.43
N PRO A 552 -16.92 17.15 -2.88
CA PRO A 552 -16.34 18.25 -2.12
C PRO A 552 -17.19 18.53 -0.87
N LYS A 553 -16.53 18.92 0.24
CA LYS A 553 -17.16 19.13 1.55
C LYS A 553 -16.76 20.48 2.14
N ASP A 554 -17.72 21.21 2.72
CA ASP A 554 -17.44 22.41 3.50
C ASP A 554 -16.66 22.05 4.76
N ALA A 555 -15.36 22.33 4.76
CA ALA A 555 -14.49 22.07 5.90
C ALA A 555 -14.45 23.23 6.89
N MET A 556 -14.41 24.46 6.38
CA MET A 556 -14.34 25.69 7.15
C MET A 556 -14.98 26.84 6.37
N SER A 557 -15.25 27.93 7.06
CA SER A 557 -15.74 29.17 6.46
C SER A 557 -14.67 29.82 5.56
N ASP A 558 -15.10 30.54 4.54
CA ASP A 558 -14.24 31.29 3.61
C ASP A 558 -13.33 32.30 4.31
N PHE A 559 -13.86 32.98 5.36
CA PHE A 559 -13.02 33.89 6.18
C PHE A 559 -11.90 33.16 6.92
N THR A 560 -12.14 31.94 7.41
CA THR A 560 -11.10 31.14 8.08
C THR A 560 -10.03 30.73 7.08
N ALA A 561 -10.44 30.24 5.93
CA ALA A 561 -9.53 29.82 4.86
C ALA A 561 -8.65 30.99 4.40
N TYR A 562 -9.25 32.15 4.13
CA TYR A 562 -8.50 33.31 3.67
C TYR A 562 -7.60 33.92 4.76
N MET A 563 -8.07 34.10 5.99
CA MET A 563 -7.27 34.66 7.06
C MET A 563 -6.07 33.77 7.43
N VAL A 564 -6.24 32.44 7.41
CA VAL A 564 -5.12 31.50 7.59
C VAL A 564 -4.15 31.57 6.41
N THR A 565 -4.66 31.61 5.17
CA THR A 565 -3.84 31.75 3.95
C THR A 565 -2.99 33.01 4.00
N ASP A 566 -3.59 34.15 4.38
CA ASP A 566 -2.89 35.41 4.48
C ASP A 566 -1.77 35.38 5.52
N MET A 567 -2.00 34.78 6.69
CA MET A 567 -0.94 34.55 7.68
C MET A 567 0.16 33.59 7.18
N LEU A 568 -0.21 32.60 6.36
CA LEU A 568 0.73 31.61 5.78
C LEU A 568 1.58 32.19 4.63
N ARG A 569 1.12 33.27 3.97
CA ARG A 569 1.93 34.04 3.02
C ARG A 569 3.12 34.70 3.73
N ASP A 570 2.93 35.11 4.97
CA ASP A 570 4.00 35.70 5.79
C ASP A 570 5.09 34.68 6.16
N VAL A 571 4.78 33.40 6.24
CA VAL A 571 5.77 32.32 6.49
C VAL A 571 6.81 32.23 5.38
N VAL A 572 6.43 32.46 4.13
CA VAL A 572 7.33 32.38 2.95
C VAL A 572 7.88 33.77 2.53
N SER A 573 7.45 34.79 3.22
CA SER A 573 7.87 36.17 2.94
C SER A 573 9.29 36.46 3.48
N SER A 574 9.81 37.64 3.16
CA SER A 574 11.10 38.16 3.67
C SER A 574 11.03 38.75 5.10
N LYS A 575 9.89 38.57 5.81
CA LYS A 575 9.75 39.03 7.18
C LYS A 575 10.79 38.41 8.12
N ALA A 576 11.35 39.23 9.01
CA ALA A 576 12.36 38.74 9.96
C ALA A 576 11.78 37.63 10.86
N GLY A 577 12.40 36.44 10.85
CA GLY A 577 11.96 35.26 11.59
C GLY A 577 10.95 34.38 10.85
N ALA A 578 10.61 34.69 9.61
CA ALA A 578 9.81 33.82 8.77
C ALA A 578 10.55 32.48 8.49
N THR A 579 9.85 31.34 8.62
CA THR A 579 10.49 30.01 8.65
C THR A 579 10.45 29.27 7.32
N GLY A 580 9.80 29.83 6.30
CA GLY A 580 9.60 29.23 4.99
C GLY A 580 10.25 29.98 3.84
N THR A 581 11.18 30.88 4.09
CA THR A 581 11.77 31.78 3.08
C THR A 581 12.48 31.05 1.94
N ALA A 582 13.07 29.89 2.22
CA ALA A 582 13.72 29.05 1.20
C ALA A 582 12.76 28.51 0.13
N ALA A 583 11.45 28.44 0.43
CA ALA A 583 10.40 28.00 -0.48
C ALA A 583 9.81 29.15 -1.33
N SER A 584 10.20 30.42 -1.10
CA SER A 584 9.69 31.57 -1.85
C SER A 584 10.04 31.48 -3.34
N ILE A 585 9.06 31.77 -4.21
CA ILE A 585 9.21 31.79 -5.67
C ILE A 585 8.74 33.16 -6.17
N TYR A 586 9.60 33.85 -6.87
CA TYR A 586 9.28 35.16 -7.42
C TYR A 586 8.11 35.08 -8.44
N GLY A 587 7.13 35.94 -8.31
CA GLY A 587 5.97 35.99 -9.20
C GLY A 587 4.84 35.02 -8.88
N LEU A 588 4.98 34.16 -7.86
CA LEU A 588 3.90 33.30 -7.39
C LEU A 588 3.40 33.74 -6.01
N ASP A 589 2.07 33.83 -5.86
CA ASP A 589 1.40 34.04 -4.58
C ASP A 589 1.29 32.69 -3.85
N ILE A 590 2.20 32.49 -2.89
CA ILE A 590 2.36 31.22 -2.17
C ILE A 590 2.02 31.43 -0.70
N ALA A 591 1.21 30.53 -0.16
CA ALA A 591 1.04 30.35 1.27
C ALA A 591 1.64 28.98 1.68
N GLY A 592 2.29 28.90 2.84
CA GLY A 592 2.92 27.64 3.23
C GLY A 592 3.34 27.59 4.70
N LYS A 593 3.74 26.41 5.15
CA LYS A 593 4.19 26.15 6.52
C LYS A 593 5.32 25.13 6.57
N SER A 594 6.38 25.45 7.30
CA SER A 594 7.47 24.55 7.65
C SER A 594 7.17 23.79 8.95
N GLY A 595 7.75 22.61 9.10
CA GLY A 595 7.67 21.81 10.32
C GLY A 595 8.92 20.98 10.53
N THR A 596 9.27 20.77 11.78
CA THR A 596 10.29 19.80 12.20
C THR A 596 9.81 19.09 13.45
N THR A 597 10.27 17.88 13.66
CA THR A 597 10.03 17.12 14.89
C THR A 597 11.34 16.92 15.65
N ASN A 598 11.27 16.44 16.88
CA ASN A 598 12.41 16.18 17.71
C ASN A 598 12.53 14.70 18.03
N PHE A 599 13.76 14.21 18.13
CA PHE A 599 14.01 12.95 18.80
C PHE A 599 13.73 13.10 20.30
N ASP A 600 13.30 12.03 20.92
CA ASP A 600 13.35 11.85 22.36
C ASP A 600 14.80 12.02 22.87
N ALA A 601 14.96 12.68 24.01
CA ALA A 601 16.28 13.01 24.59
C ALA A 601 17.12 11.75 24.88
N ALA A 602 16.48 10.68 25.40
CA ALA A 602 17.16 9.42 25.68
C ALA A 602 17.59 8.73 24.37
N LYS A 603 16.77 8.80 23.32
CA LYS A 603 17.12 8.28 21.99
C LYS A 603 18.27 9.06 21.37
N LYS A 604 18.28 10.42 21.44
CA LYS A 604 19.42 11.24 21.00
C LYS A 604 20.72 10.82 21.68
N GLN A 605 20.68 10.71 23.01
CA GLN A 605 21.84 10.29 23.79
C GLN A 605 22.34 8.90 23.42
N LYS A 606 21.41 7.93 23.27
CA LYS A 606 21.74 6.54 22.87
C LYS A 606 22.41 6.47 21.51
N LEU A 607 21.96 7.30 20.56
CA LEU A 607 22.47 7.32 19.20
C LEU A 607 23.66 8.29 19.00
N GLY A 608 24.07 9.06 20.03
CA GLY A 608 25.14 10.04 19.92
C GLY A 608 24.82 11.20 18.98
N LEU A 609 23.53 11.55 18.80
CA LEU A 609 23.11 12.56 17.84
C LEU A 609 23.29 13.97 18.42
N PRO A 610 23.70 14.95 17.59
CA PRO A 610 23.72 16.37 17.98
C PRO A 610 22.35 16.84 18.50
N ALA A 611 22.35 17.81 19.41
CA ALA A 611 21.13 18.34 20.03
C ALA A 611 20.11 18.85 18.99
N GLU A 612 20.61 19.43 17.91
CA GLU A 612 19.82 20.02 16.83
C GLU A 612 19.23 19.03 15.84
N THR A 613 19.60 17.73 15.95
CA THR A 613 19.14 16.71 15.01
C THR A 613 17.63 16.51 15.08
N ALA A 614 16.96 16.54 13.91
CA ALA A 614 15.53 16.32 13.74
C ALA A 614 15.28 15.02 12.97
N PRO A 615 14.33 14.15 13.40
CA PRO A 615 13.97 12.95 12.63
C PRO A 615 13.18 13.28 11.38
N ASP A 616 12.35 14.31 11.41
CA ASP A 616 11.46 14.71 10.32
C ASP A 616 11.58 16.21 10.03
N SER A 617 11.55 16.58 8.77
CA SER A 617 11.35 17.93 8.29
C SER A 617 10.25 17.97 7.24
N TRP A 618 9.47 19.03 7.24
CA TRP A 618 8.30 19.19 6.39
C TRP A 618 8.25 20.60 5.79
N PHE A 619 7.67 20.66 4.60
CA PHE A 619 7.13 21.90 4.06
C PHE A 619 5.86 21.60 3.26
N ILE A 620 4.78 22.32 3.58
CA ILE A 620 3.57 22.30 2.79
C ILE A 620 3.34 23.71 2.28
N GLY A 621 3.19 23.86 0.98
CA GLY A 621 2.89 25.14 0.34
C GLY A 621 1.87 24.98 -0.76
N TYR A 622 1.11 26.03 -1.03
CA TYR A 622 0.07 26.00 -2.03
C TYR A 622 -0.11 27.35 -2.71
N THR A 623 -0.64 27.28 -3.91
CA THR A 623 -1.21 28.36 -4.73
C THR A 623 -2.68 28.06 -4.96
N THR A 624 -3.36 28.87 -5.76
CA THR A 624 -4.73 28.58 -6.20
C THR A 624 -4.82 27.38 -7.15
N ASN A 625 -3.69 26.94 -7.74
CA ASN A 625 -3.65 25.82 -8.69
C ASN A 625 -3.22 24.51 -8.05
N TYR A 626 -2.17 24.55 -7.20
CA TYR A 626 -1.58 23.32 -6.64
C TYR A 626 -1.27 23.48 -5.15
N SER A 627 -1.51 22.41 -4.40
CA SER A 627 -1.03 22.19 -3.05
C SER A 627 0.02 21.09 -3.06
N VAL A 628 1.22 21.38 -2.54
CA VAL A 628 2.36 20.47 -2.54
C VAL A 628 2.84 20.27 -1.12
N ALA A 629 2.82 19.02 -0.65
CA ALA A 629 3.37 18.62 0.63
C ALA A 629 4.63 17.78 0.44
N THR A 630 5.68 18.15 1.14
CA THR A 630 6.97 17.48 1.11
C THR A 630 7.43 17.12 2.50
N TRP A 631 7.84 15.87 2.68
CA TRP A 631 8.52 15.35 3.86
C TRP A 631 9.94 14.92 3.52
N ALA A 632 10.89 15.13 4.41
CA ALA A 632 12.21 14.52 4.36
C ALA A 632 12.63 14.08 5.75
N GLY A 633 13.28 12.94 5.85
CA GLY A 633 13.70 12.39 7.13
C GLY A 633 14.35 11.02 7.00
N ASP A 634 14.68 10.45 8.13
CA ASP A 634 15.19 9.09 8.25
C ASP A 634 14.03 8.17 8.67
N PRO A 635 13.55 7.25 7.79
CA PRO A 635 12.46 6.35 8.10
C PRO A 635 12.73 5.47 9.32
N GLU A 636 13.98 5.05 9.51
CA GLU A 636 14.43 4.23 10.63
C GLU A 636 14.68 5.04 11.91
N ARG A 637 14.73 6.37 11.78
CA ARG A 637 15.01 7.29 12.89
C ARG A 637 16.31 6.96 13.64
N GLN A 638 17.37 6.64 12.89
CA GLN A 638 18.71 6.35 13.42
C GLN A 638 19.68 7.52 13.28
N THR A 639 19.58 8.29 12.19
CA THR A 639 20.53 9.36 11.83
C THR A 639 19.92 10.76 11.87
N GLY A 640 18.80 11.00 11.22
CA GLY A 640 18.08 12.27 11.11
C GLY A 640 18.82 13.42 10.40
N LEU A 641 18.18 14.57 10.36
CA LEU A 641 18.64 15.82 9.73
C LEU A 641 19.40 16.70 10.75
N LYS A 642 20.66 16.97 10.52
CA LYS A 642 21.60 17.56 11.51
C LYS A 642 21.75 19.07 11.37
N THR A 643 21.74 19.58 10.13
CA THR A 643 22.01 20.99 9.82
C THR A 643 20.74 21.72 9.41
N LEU A 644 20.76 23.05 9.44
CA LEU A 644 19.65 23.88 8.96
C LEU A 644 19.41 23.64 7.45
N THR A 645 20.48 23.50 6.67
CA THR A 645 20.41 23.23 5.22
C THR A 645 19.72 21.89 4.96
N GLU A 646 20.06 20.84 5.73
CA GLU A 646 19.35 19.54 5.63
C GLU A 646 17.86 19.67 6.00
N LYS A 647 17.53 20.45 7.02
CA LYS A 647 16.12 20.72 7.41
C LYS A 647 15.36 21.54 6.35
N HIS A 648 16.05 22.24 5.45
CA HIS A 648 15.46 22.96 4.33
C HIS A 648 15.26 22.08 3.08
N ILE A 649 15.66 20.81 3.08
CA ILE A 649 15.43 19.89 1.94
C ILE A 649 13.97 19.94 1.47
N PRO A 650 12.92 19.83 2.31
CA PRO A 650 11.54 19.92 1.86
C PRO A 650 11.19 21.24 1.17
N GLN A 651 11.73 22.36 1.63
CA GLN A 651 11.51 23.68 1.01
C GLN A 651 12.18 23.75 -0.37
N THR A 652 13.38 23.19 -0.50
CA THR A 652 14.12 23.12 -1.78
C THR A 652 13.38 22.29 -2.81
N LEU A 653 12.94 21.09 -2.42
CA LEU A 653 12.14 20.19 -3.27
C LEU A 653 10.82 20.84 -3.68
N PHE A 654 10.09 21.44 -2.73
CA PHE A 654 8.88 22.19 -3.00
C PHE A 654 9.10 23.29 -4.03
N LYS A 655 10.12 24.15 -3.80
CA LYS A 655 10.46 25.27 -4.67
C LYS A 655 10.72 24.81 -6.09
N GLN A 656 11.54 23.78 -6.26
CA GLN A 656 11.87 23.23 -7.57
C GLN A 656 10.60 22.73 -8.28
N VAL A 657 9.82 21.87 -7.62
CA VAL A 657 8.61 21.28 -8.22
C VAL A 657 7.56 22.35 -8.51
N MET A 658 7.25 23.23 -7.54
CA MET A 658 6.24 24.26 -7.73
C MET A 658 6.61 25.24 -8.85
N THR A 659 7.88 25.59 -9.01
CA THR A 659 8.37 26.42 -10.12
C THR A 659 8.11 25.72 -11.47
N GLU A 660 8.48 24.45 -11.59
CA GLU A 660 8.35 23.69 -12.84
C GLU A 660 6.89 23.44 -13.23
N ILE A 661 6.02 23.09 -12.25
CA ILE A 661 4.61 22.81 -12.54
C ILE A 661 3.75 24.07 -12.77
N SER A 662 4.21 25.22 -12.29
CA SER A 662 3.54 26.51 -12.50
C SER A 662 4.03 27.22 -13.77
N ALA A 663 5.12 26.77 -14.38
CA ALA A 663 5.68 27.39 -15.58
C ALA A 663 4.66 27.37 -16.74
N GLY A 664 4.42 28.54 -17.33
CA GLY A 664 3.49 28.70 -18.44
C GLY A 664 2.00 28.56 -18.09
N LYS A 665 1.67 28.44 -16.79
CA LYS A 665 0.28 28.43 -16.31
C LYS A 665 -0.04 29.75 -15.61
N GLU A 666 -1.23 30.28 -15.86
CA GLU A 666 -1.76 31.38 -15.08
C GLU A 666 -2.04 30.89 -13.65
N THR A 667 -1.47 31.56 -12.67
CA THR A 667 -1.74 31.32 -11.24
C THR A 667 -2.34 32.60 -10.68
N LYS A 668 -3.61 32.56 -10.30
CA LYS A 668 -4.32 33.69 -9.70
C LYS A 668 -3.86 33.89 -8.26
N SER A 669 -3.88 35.13 -7.80
CA SER A 669 -3.71 35.41 -6.37
C SER A 669 -4.92 34.98 -5.57
N PHE A 670 -4.71 34.75 -4.27
CA PHE A 670 -5.80 34.46 -3.34
C PHE A 670 -6.74 35.68 -3.20
N THR A 671 -8.03 35.45 -3.36
CA THR A 671 -9.03 36.51 -3.33
C THR A 671 -9.64 36.66 -1.95
N LYS A 672 -9.60 37.90 -1.39
CA LYS A 672 -10.22 38.22 -0.10
C LYS A 672 -11.74 38.15 -0.23
N PRO A 673 -12.43 37.28 0.54
CA PRO A 673 -13.91 37.22 0.50
C PRO A 673 -14.54 38.41 1.22
N ASP A 674 -15.80 38.71 0.89
CA ASP A 674 -16.56 39.78 1.53
C ASP A 674 -16.80 39.57 3.04
N THR A 675 -16.66 38.35 3.51
CA THR A 675 -16.74 37.96 4.93
C THR A 675 -15.52 38.46 5.76
N VAL A 676 -14.45 38.90 5.09
CA VAL A 676 -13.22 39.43 5.70
C VAL A 676 -13.07 40.92 5.50
N VAL A 677 -12.77 41.66 6.57
CA VAL A 677 -12.44 43.08 6.54
C VAL A 677 -11.02 43.31 7.05
N GLU A 678 -10.35 44.31 6.49
CA GLU A 678 -9.01 44.72 6.88
C GLU A 678 -9.09 45.96 7.76
N GLY A 679 -8.41 45.93 8.89
CA GLY A 679 -8.27 47.08 9.81
C GLY A 679 -7.19 48.02 9.37
N SER A 680 -7.17 49.23 9.99
CA SER A 680 -6.17 50.28 9.73
C SER A 680 -4.72 49.86 10.03
N ASN A 681 -4.54 48.78 10.77
CA ASN A 681 -3.25 48.19 11.12
C ASN A 681 -2.79 47.08 10.15
N GLY A 682 -3.56 46.85 9.06
CA GLY A 682 -3.29 45.78 8.10
C GLY A 682 -3.68 44.37 8.59
N GLU A 683 -4.29 44.23 9.77
CA GLU A 683 -4.76 42.98 10.29
C GLU A 683 -6.19 42.68 9.83
N LEU A 684 -6.51 41.34 9.69
CA LEU A 684 -7.77 40.89 9.16
C LEU A 684 -8.75 40.54 10.27
N TYR A 685 -10.01 40.82 10.03
CA TYR A 685 -11.15 40.60 10.95
C TYR A 685 -12.31 39.90 10.20
N VAL A 686 -13.04 39.08 10.91
CA VAL A 686 -14.30 38.54 10.39
C VAL A 686 -15.37 39.66 10.42
N ARG A 687 -16.02 39.90 9.27
CA ARG A 687 -17.05 40.91 9.15
C ARG A 687 -18.18 40.73 10.16
N GLY A 688 -18.52 41.76 10.92
CA GLY A 688 -19.62 41.70 11.92
C GLY A 688 -19.29 40.94 13.21
N ALA A 689 -18.08 40.38 13.37
CA ALA A 689 -17.65 39.88 14.66
C ALA A 689 -17.41 41.03 15.63
N GLN A 690 -17.90 40.90 16.87
CA GLN A 690 -17.54 41.83 17.92
C GLN A 690 -16.04 41.67 18.24
N ILE A 691 -15.30 42.78 18.25
CA ILE A 691 -13.90 42.76 18.65
C ILE A 691 -13.88 42.54 20.17
N SER A 692 -13.83 41.31 20.59
CA SER A 692 -13.51 40.95 21.97
C SER A 692 -12.03 41.25 22.15
N ALA A 693 -11.71 42.41 22.69
CA ALA A 693 -10.36 42.65 23.21
C ALA A 693 -10.06 41.55 24.24
N PRO A 694 -8.90 40.90 24.22
CA PRO A 694 -8.51 40.00 25.28
C PRO A 694 -8.56 40.82 26.60
N SER A 695 -9.17 40.22 27.65
CA SER A 695 -9.18 40.79 29.00
C SER A 695 -7.75 41.08 29.42
N SER A 696 -7.33 42.34 29.28
CA SER A 696 -6.10 42.81 29.88
C SER A 696 -6.35 42.94 31.39
N THR A 697 -5.99 41.93 32.13
CA THR A 697 -5.69 42.06 33.54
C THR A 697 -4.41 42.91 33.61
N THR A 698 -4.60 44.21 33.57
CA THR A 698 -3.53 45.19 33.78
C THR A 698 -3.18 45.13 35.26
N THR A 699 -2.24 44.27 35.61
CA THR A 699 -1.48 44.45 36.83
C THR A 699 -0.52 45.63 36.58
N LYS A 700 -0.84 46.82 37.12
CA LYS A 700 0.07 47.94 37.10
C LYS A 700 1.45 47.50 37.63
N PRO A 701 2.55 47.90 37.01
CA PRO A 701 3.85 47.71 37.59
C PRO A 701 3.97 48.63 38.81
N GLN A 702 4.08 48.05 39.98
CA GLN A 702 4.47 48.73 41.20
C GLN A 702 5.98 49.02 41.08
N THR A 703 6.30 50.32 40.92
CA THR A 703 7.66 50.86 40.99
C THR A 703 8.19 50.55 42.40
N GLN A 704 9.17 49.68 42.50
CA GLN A 704 9.95 49.49 43.73
C GLN A 704 11.00 50.56 43.80
N THR A 705 10.88 51.48 44.82
CA THR A 705 11.91 52.32 45.33
C THR A 705 12.71 51.52 46.38
N PRO A 706 14.03 51.75 46.49
CA PRO A 706 14.88 50.98 47.43
C PRO A 706 14.65 51.39 48.91
N PRO A 707 14.94 50.54 49.88
CA PRO A 707 14.63 50.73 51.28
C PRO A 707 15.64 51.72 51.95
N THR A 708 15.10 52.74 52.60
CA THR A 708 15.82 53.50 53.59
C THR A 708 15.52 52.96 54.99
N THR A 709 16.55 52.70 55.73
CA THR A 709 16.56 52.21 57.12
C THR A 709 16.20 53.40 58.04
N GLU A 710 15.19 53.28 58.93
CA GLU A 710 15.21 53.95 60.27
C GLU A 710 14.14 53.32 61.23
N THR A 711 14.64 52.84 62.29
CA THR A 711 14.31 52.81 63.75
C THR A 711 12.87 52.93 64.26
N ASN A 712 12.53 51.88 65.04
CA ASN A 712 11.59 51.66 66.11
C ASN A 712 10.82 52.84 66.73
N LYS A 713 9.51 52.72 66.86
CA LYS A 713 8.79 53.07 68.06
C LYS A 713 7.52 52.20 68.22
N THR A 714 7.45 51.66 69.46
CA THR A 714 6.34 50.91 70.05
C THR A 714 5.16 51.80 70.35
N GLU A 715 3.90 51.43 70.00
CA GLU A 715 2.64 51.80 70.62
C GLU A 715 1.60 50.73 70.52
N GLU A 716 0.80 50.60 71.59
CA GLU A 716 -0.09 49.50 71.97
C GLU A 716 -1.39 49.38 71.16
N PRO A 717 -2.13 48.29 71.39
CA PRO A 717 -3.29 47.93 70.53
C PRO A 717 -4.59 48.57 71.06
N THR A 718 -5.40 49.15 70.21
CA THR A 718 -6.80 49.52 70.42
C THR A 718 -7.73 48.44 69.90
N THR A 719 -8.52 47.94 70.84
CA THR A 719 -9.62 46.97 70.68
C THR A 719 -10.83 47.65 69.99
N GLU A 720 -11.36 47.13 68.92
CA GLU A 720 -12.68 47.47 68.44
C GLU A 720 -13.52 46.17 68.29
N GLU A 721 -14.75 46.22 68.77
CA GLU A 721 -15.72 45.17 68.88
C GLU A 721 -16.32 44.75 67.53
N PRO A 722 -16.83 43.53 67.40
CA PRO A 722 -17.46 42.98 66.18
C PRO A 722 -18.93 43.42 66.12
N THR A 723 -19.33 44.05 65.01
CA THR A 723 -20.71 44.30 64.64
C THR A 723 -21.31 43.03 64.02
N THR A 724 -22.35 42.56 64.66
CA THR A 724 -23.21 41.44 64.24
C THR A 724 -24.19 41.89 63.17
N GLU A 725 -24.15 41.33 61.95
CA GLU A 725 -25.23 41.45 60.99
C GLU A 725 -26.03 40.13 60.94
N GLU A 726 -27.38 40.28 61.05
CA GLU A 726 -28.35 39.19 61.02
C GLU A 726 -28.49 38.59 59.62
N PRO A 727 -28.80 37.30 59.49
CA PRO A 727 -29.07 36.68 58.19
C PRO A 727 -30.47 36.95 57.67
N ALA A 728 -30.56 37.45 56.43
CA ALA A 728 -31.81 37.56 55.66
C ALA A 728 -32.37 36.17 55.31
N THR A 729 -33.58 35.97 55.69
CA THR A 729 -34.38 34.75 55.38
C THR A 729 -34.90 34.85 53.95
N GLU A 730 -34.50 33.95 53.06
CA GLU A 730 -35.12 33.79 51.75
C GLU A 730 -36.22 32.70 51.85
N GLU A 731 -37.43 33.06 51.39
CA GLU A 731 -38.61 32.19 51.29
C GLU A 731 -38.42 31.16 50.12
N PRO A 732 -38.91 29.94 50.24
CA PRO A 732 -38.84 28.95 49.17
C PRO A 732 -39.91 29.18 48.10
N THR A 733 -39.49 29.36 46.86
CA THR A 733 -40.35 29.37 45.67
C THR A 733 -40.75 27.92 45.34
N THR A 734 -42.05 27.69 45.38
CA THR A 734 -42.70 26.40 45.01
C THR A 734 -42.70 26.30 43.47
N GLU A 735 -41.98 25.32 42.93
CA GLU A 735 -42.10 24.94 41.53
C GLU A 735 -43.20 23.87 41.37
N GLU A 736 -44.12 24.12 40.45
CA GLU A 736 -45.17 23.17 40.07
C GLU A 736 -44.57 22.03 39.21
N PRO A 737 -45.05 20.78 39.35
CA PRO A 737 -44.59 19.67 38.56
C PRO A 737 -45.19 19.70 37.15
N THR A 738 -44.33 19.78 36.14
CA THR A 738 -44.68 19.56 34.73
C THR A 738 -44.93 18.05 34.50
N THR A 739 -46.13 17.74 34.06
CA THR A 739 -46.55 16.41 33.64
C THR A 739 -45.92 16.07 32.30
N GLU A 740 -45.01 15.09 32.28
CA GLU A 740 -44.54 14.50 31.03
C GLU A 740 -45.50 13.39 30.58
N GLU A 741 -45.98 13.50 29.32
CA GLU A 741 -46.76 12.45 28.65
C GLU A 741 -45.82 11.29 28.27
N PRO A 742 -46.28 10.03 28.36
CA PRO A 742 -45.45 8.88 27.98
C PRO A 742 -45.37 8.73 26.45
N THR A 743 -44.14 8.84 25.90
CA THR A 743 -43.84 8.43 24.55
C THR A 743 -43.86 6.92 24.42
N THR A 744 -44.77 6.45 23.56
CA THR A 744 -44.90 5.05 23.17
C THR A 744 -43.70 4.67 22.30
N GLU A 745 -42.81 3.82 22.82
CA GLU A 745 -41.75 3.19 22.01
C GLU A 745 -42.36 2.00 21.25
N GLU A 746 -42.21 2.02 19.92
CA GLU A 746 -42.45 0.87 19.07
C GLU A 746 -41.32 -0.17 19.25
N PRO A 747 -41.65 -1.47 19.28
CA PRO A 747 -40.63 -2.51 19.41
C PRO A 747 -39.83 -2.67 18.14
N THR A 748 -38.52 -2.36 18.19
CA THR A 748 -37.54 -2.74 17.19
C THR A 748 -37.37 -4.25 17.16
N THR A 749 -37.71 -4.84 16.02
CA THR A 749 -37.49 -6.25 15.74
C THR A 749 -35.98 -6.45 15.49
N GLU A 750 -35.32 -7.11 16.43
CA GLU A 750 -33.95 -7.55 16.24
C GLU A 750 -33.94 -8.77 15.31
N GLU A 751 -33.23 -8.65 14.15
CA GLU A 751 -32.88 -9.79 13.33
C GLU A 751 -31.81 -10.62 14.04
N PRO A 752 -31.91 -11.96 14.01
CA PRO A 752 -30.88 -12.81 14.62
C PRO A 752 -29.57 -12.77 13.82
N THR A 753 -28.52 -12.28 14.45
CA THR A 753 -27.14 -12.42 13.99
C THR A 753 -26.78 -13.91 13.95
N THR A 754 -26.58 -14.43 12.75
CA THR A 754 -26.03 -15.76 12.54
C THR A 754 -24.53 -15.70 12.85
N GLU A 755 -24.13 -16.28 13.98
CA GLU A 755 -22.72 -16.52 14.29
C GLU A 755 -22.21 -17.64 13.37
N GLU A 756 -21.17 -17.35 12.59
CA GLU A 756 -20.42 -18.38 11.88
C GLU A 756 -19.62 -19.22 12.89
N PRO A 757 -19.67 -20.56 12.78
CA PRO A 757 -18.85 -21.41 13.64
C PRO A 757 -17.37 -21.28 13.28
N THR A 758 -16.58 -20.84 14.21
CA THR A 758 -15.11 -20.97 14.22
C THR A 758 -14.74 -22.45 14.11
N THR A 759 -14.19 -22.83 12.97
CA THR A 759 -13.64 -24.17 12.77
C THR A 759 -12.27 -24.22 13.45
N GLU A 760 -12.22 -24.87 14.61
CA GLU A 760 -10.96 -25.31 15.21
C GLU A 760 -10.37 -26.42 14.34
N GLU A 761 -9.13 -26.27 13.90
CA GLU A 761 -8.36 -27.33 13.24
C GLU A 761 -8.09 -28.46 14.25
N PRO A 762 -8.37 -29.73 13.91
CA PRO A 762 -7.94 -30.84 14.75
C PRO A 762 -6.42 -31.03 14.60
N SER A 763 -5.73 -30.92 15.72
CA SER A 763 -4.35 -31.38 15.87
C SER A 763 -4.26 -32.87 15.60
N THR A 764 -3.61 -33.25 14.53
CA THR A 764 -3.25 -34.64 14.21
C THR A 764 -2.11 -35.07 15.11
N GLU A 765 -2.44 -35.86 16.13
CA GLU A 765 -1.47 -36.67 16.82
C GLU A 765 -1.02 -37.82 15.92
N THR A 766 0.28 -37.93 15.72
CA THR A 766 0.93 -39.06 15.05
C THR A 766 1.07 -40.23 16.03
N PRO A 767 0.62 -41.45 15.70
CA PRO A 767 0.90 -42.60 16.56
C PRO A 767 2.37 -43.05 16.43
N SER A 768 3.07 -43.04 17.56
CA SER A 768 4.39 -43.61 17.71
C SER A 768 4.28 -45.15 17.70
N THR A 769 4.98 -45.77 16.78
CA THR A 769 5.18 -47.22 16.73
C THR A 769 6.24 -47.61 17.78
N GLU A 770 5.81 -48.37 18.77
CA GLU A 770 6.69 -49.01 19.72
C GLU A 770 7.39 -50.21 19.06
N THR A 771 8.69 -50.30 19.24
CA THR A 771 9.45 -51.55 19.11
C THR A 771 10.04 -51.89 20.47
N PRO A 772 9.91 -53.13 20.93
CA PRO A 772 10.37 -53.55 22.24
C PRO A 772 11.87 -53.86 22.23
N SER A 773 12.60 -53.41 23.24
CA SER A 773 13.94 -53.86 23.58
C SER A 773 13.99 -54.24 25.05
N THR A 774 14.43 -55.44 25.22
CA THR A 774 14.67 -56.15 26.47
C THR A 774 15.82 -55.60 27.31
N GLY A 775 15.59 -55.45 28.56
CA GLY A 775 16.34 -55.95 29.74
C GLY A 775 17.64 -55.33 30.13
N ASN A 776 17.69 -54.90 31.29
CA ASN A 776 18.37 -55.24 32.52
C ASN A 776 19.07 -54.06 33.27
N ASP A 777 18.56 -53.87 34.43
CA ASP A 777 19.12 -53.70 35.78
C ASP A 777 20.25 -52.73 36.14
N ASN A 778 19.90 -52.07 37.20
CA ASN A 778 20.60 -51.73 38.45
C ASN A 778 21.12 -50.30 38.70
N ASN A 779 20.37 -49.63 39.52
CA ASN A 779 20.61 -49.24 40.91
C ASN A 779 21.49 -48.01 41.22
N SER A 780 20.90 -47.22 42.05
CA SER A 780 21.37 -46.41 43.20
C SER A 780 21.75 -44.94 42.99
N SER A 781 20.90 -44.16 43.55
CA SER A 781 21.08 -43.21 44.65
C SER A 781 21.86 -41.91 44.47
N GLU A 782 21.16 -40.90 44.83
CA GLU A 782 21.48 -39.76 45.76
C GLU A 782 22.03 -38.43 45.20
N GLN A 783 21.21 -37.45 45.50
CA GLN A 783 21.48 -36.09 46.07
C GLN A 783 22.31 -35.06 45.31
N GLY A 784 21.63 -34.00 45.03
CA GLY A 784 21.88 -32.65 45.63
C GLY A 784 22.86 -31.74 44.89
N GLY A 785 22.39 -30.57 44.56
CA GLY A 785 23.26 -29.41 44.48
C GLY A 785 23.10 -28.49 43.27
N THR A 786 22.42 -27.38 43.51
CA THR A 786 22.51 -26.09 42.85
C THR A 786 23.92 -25.74 42.37
N THR A 787 24.06 -25.28 41.08
CA THR A 787 24.82 -24.06 40.77
C THR A 787 24.81 -23.80 39.23
N THR A 788 24.77 -22.53 38.90
CA THR A 788 24.82 -21.84 37.60
C THR A 788 26.05 -22.25 36.76
N PRO A 789 25.95 -22.35 35.43
CA PRO A 789 27.13 -22.45 34.58
C PRO A 789 27.48 -21.16 33.86
N THR A 790 28.75 -20.86 33.97
CA THR A 790 29.58 -19.91 33.27
C THR A 790 29.92 -20.41 31.85
N GLN A 791 30.12 -19.47 30.96
CA GLN A 791 30.54 -19.55 29.55
C GLN A 791 31.89 -20.33 29.41
N PRO A 792 32.16 -21.03 28.31
CA PRO A 792 33.51 -21.47 27.96
C PRO A 792 34.13 -20.67 26.78
N GLU A 793 35.39 -20.40 27.02
CA GLU A 793 36.37 -19.79 26.15
C GLU A 793 36.84 -20.75 25.04
N THR A 794 37.42 -20.15 23.97
CA THR A 794 38.13 -20.77 22.86
C THR A 794 39.48 -21.38 23.27
N PRO A 795 40.00 -22.41 22.58
CA PRO A 795 41.42 -22.70 22.55
C PRO A 795 42.09 -22.40 21.23
N SER A 796 43.22 -21.72 21.34
CA SER A 796 44.28 -21.53 20.32
C SER A 796 45.33 -22.63 20.49
N THR A 797 45.93 -23.06 19.40
CA THR A 797 47.33 -23.57 19.25
C THR A 797 47.53 -23.76 17.74
N GLY A 798 48.57 -23.41 17.01
CA GLY A 798 49.93 -23.01 17.35
C GLY A 798 50.82 -23.49 16.22
N GLU A 799 51.73 -22.64 15.83
CA GLU A 799 53.05 -22.90 15.24
C GLU A 799 53.14 -23.41 13.77
N ASP A 800 53.99 -22.99 12.91
CA ASP A 800 55.32 -22.38 13.02
C ASP A 800 55.84 -21.76 11.71
N ASN A 801 56.73 -20.76 11.85
CA ASN A 801 57.97 -20.41 11.12
C ASN A 801 57.94 -19.95 9.64
N SER A 802 58.66 -18.97 9.20
CA SER A 802 59.89 -18.28 9.64
C SER A 802 60.20 -17.06 8.74
N SER A 803 60.73 -16.05 9.35
CA SER A 803 61.86 -15.16 9.00
C SER A 803 61.73 -14.25 7.76
N ASN A 804 62.09 -12.99 7.74
CA ASN A 804 63.15 -12.27 8.46
C ASN A 804 63.10 -10.76 8.07
N GLN A 805 63.28 -9.89 9.07
CA GLN A 805 64.16 -8.72 9.12
C GLN A 805 63.98 -7.58 8.06
N ASN A 806 63.86 -6.38 8.39
CA ASN A 806 64.46 -5.39 9.27
C ASN A 806 64.18 -4.01 8.61
N ASN A 807 63.82 -3.05 9.24
CA ASN A 807 64.38 -2.05 10.15
C ASN A 807 64.10 -0.61 9.71
N SER A 808 63.50 0.07 10.60
CA SER A 808 63.73 1.41 11.15
C SER A 808 63.75 2.66 10.30
N ASN A 809 62.96 3.55 10.74
CA ASN A 809 63.32 4.90 11.25
C ASN A 809 63.12 6.14 10.36
N GLN A 810 62.22 6.94 10.84
CA GLN A 810 62.37 8.37 11.21
C GLN A 810 62.65 9.42 10.13
N ASN A 811 61.75 10.32 10.08
CA ASN A 811 61.88 11.76 10.34
C ASN A 811 62.12 12.71 9.19
N ASN A 812 61.20 13.64 9.15
CA ASN A 812 61.38 15.10 9.02
C ASN A 812 61.85 15.77 7.73
N GLY A 813 61.03 16.65 7.29
CA GLY A 813 61.52 17.99 6.96
C GLY A 813 61.50 18.46 5.55
N GLY A 814 60.59 19.32 5.26
CA GLY A 814 60.96 20.65 4.71
C GLY A 814 61.27 20.78 3.21
N GLY A 815 60.47 21.56 2.56
CA GLY A 815 61.02 22.64 1.76
C GLY A 815 61.04 22.54 0.25
N THR A 816 60.09 23.31 -0.35
CA THR A 816 60.38 24.26 -1.44
C THR A 816 60.93 23.85 -2.81
N ASN A 817 60.16 24.24 -3.76
CA ASN A 817 60.46 24.93 -5.04
C ASN A 817 61.02 24.21 -6.26
N SER A 818 60.29 24.48 -7.29
CA SER A 818 60.71 24.99 -8.62
C SER A 818 61.16 24.02 -9.70
N ASP A 819 60.45 24.14 -10.76
CA ASP A 819 60.88 24.46 -12.12
C ASP A 819 61.24 23.34 -13.13
N GLN A 820 60.51 23.52 -14.22
CA GLN A 820 61.02 23.40 -15.63
C GLN A 820 61.26 22.03 -16.26
N GLY A 821 60.57 21.88 -17.35
CA GLY A 821 61.19 21.53 -18.58
C GLY A 821 60.57 20.42 -19.41
N SER A 822 59.80 20.84 -20.42
CA SER A 822 60.03 20.58 -21.86
C SER A 822 60.18 19.10 -22.29
N THR A 823 59.38 18.55 -23.17
CA THR A 823 59.53 18.66 -24.64
C THR A 823 58.49 17.82 -25.38
N THR A 824 57.89 18.42 -26.38
CA THR A 824 57.14 17.81 -27.50
C THR A 824 58.19 17.15 -28.48
N PRO A 825 57.75 16.38 -29.52
CA PRO A 825 57.05 16.90 -30.69
C PRO A 825 56.01 15.89 -31.33
N SER A 826 54.99 16.41 -31.99
CA SER A 826 54.71 16.75 -33.41
C SER A 826 54.34 15.53 -34.26
N THR A 827 53.35 15.57 -35.09
CA THR A 827 53.08 16.12 -36.43
C THR A 827 51.65 15.84 -36.76
N GLY A 828 50.84 16.49 -37.48
CA GLY A 828 50.96 17.49 -38.54
C GLY A 828 49.67 17.49 -39.31
N GLU A 829 49.28 18.66 -39.66
CA GLU A 829 48.78 19.14 -40.98
C GLU A 829 47.36 18.79 -41.36
N ASP A 830 46.53 19.61 -41.95
CA ASP A 830 46.61 21.00 -42.42
C ASP A 830 45.24 21.55 -42.77
N ASN A 831 45.13 22.87 -42.71
CA ASN A 831 44.55 23.85 -43.62
C ASN A 831 43.03 23.95 -43.80
N SER A 832 42.43 25.05 -43.89
CA SER A 832 42.77 26.47 -43.96
C SER A 832 41.43 27.26 -44.04
N SER A 833 41.41 28.38 -43.34
CA SER A 833 41.11 29.75 -43.79
C SER A 833 39.74 30.00 -44.42
N SER A 834 39.06 31.09 -44.21
CA SER A 834 39.35 32.46 -43.81
C SER A 834 38.04 33.27 -43.78
N ASN A 835 37.90 34.13 -42.79
CA ASN A 835 37.68 35.58 -42.89
C ASN A 835 36.50 36.17 -43.73
N SER A 836 35.68 36.93 -43.23
CA SER A 836 35.60 38.33 -42.87
C SER A 836 34.20 38.93 -43.11
N ASN A 837 33.73 39.56 -42.12
CA ASN A 837 33.35 40.97 -41.96
C ASN A 837 32.21 41.61 -42.75
N SER A 838 31.40 42.28 -41.97
CA SER A 838 30.78 43.62 -42.17
C SER A 838 29.38 43.75 -42.82
N GLY A 839 28.52 44.30 -42.06
CA GLY A 839 27.98 45.66 -42.25
C GLY A 839 26.64 45.79 -42.94
N GLY A 840 25.77 46.50 -42.26
CA GLY A 840 24.91 47.46 -42.95
C GLY A 840 23.40 47.19 -42.92
N GLU A 841 22.71 47.77 -42.03
CA GLU A 841 21.58 48.74 -42.14
C GLU A 841 20.46 48.55 -43.18
N ALA A 842 19.26 48.54 -42.64
CA ALA A 842 18.15 49.48 -42.85
C ALA A 842 17.04 49.18 -43.91
N HIS A 843 15.86 49.41 -43.48
CA HIS A 843 14.64 49.95 -44.10
C HIS A 843 13.57 49.03 -44.71
N THR A 844 12.45 49.09 -43.97
CA THR A 844 11.11 49.58 -44.37
C THR A 844 10.18 48.72 -45.16
N SER A 845 8.98 48.70 -44.59
CA SER A 845 7.62 48.89 -45.15
C SER A 845 6.83 47.67 -45.54
N SER A 846 5.77 47.42 -44.77
CA SER A 846 4.37 47.65 -45.15
C SER A 846 3.79 46.72 -46.23
N THR A 847 2.84 45.88 -45.87
CA THR A 847 1.44 46.04 -46.30
C THR A 847 0.60 44.82 -45.85
N ARG A 848 -0.54 45.20 -45.22
CA ARG A 848 -1.74 44.35 -45.09
C ARG A 848 -2.50 44.39 -46.46
N PRO A 849 -3.31 43.41 -46.81
CA PRO A 849 -4.76 43.67 -46.78
C PRO A 849 -5.59 42.46 -46.33
N GLU A 850 -6.59 42.69 -45.51
CA GLU A 850 -8.05 42.76 -45.72
C GLU A 850 -8.75 41.45 -46.11
N SER A 851 -9.76 41.19 -45.26
CA SER A 851 -10.85 40.23 -45.41
C SER A 851 -11.81 40.59 -46.55
N PRO A 852 -12.65 39.68 -46.97
CA PRO A 852 -14.05 40.04 -46.94
C PRO A 852 -15.04 39.02 -46.36
N THR A 853 -16.07 39.65 -45.84
CA THR A 853 -17.34 39.22 -45.28
C THR A 853 -18.28 38.46 -46.21
N THR A 854 -19.25 37.81 -45.53
CA THR A 854 -20.68 37.58 -45.79
C THR A 854 -21.12 36.28 -46.43
N GLY A 855 -22.19 35.75 -45.85
CA GLY A 855 -23.18 34.88 -46.41
C GLY A 855 -23.88 33.96 -45.42
N GLN A 856 -25.03 34.43 -44.89
CA GLN A 856 -26.07 33.63 -44.21
C GLN A 856 -26.61 32.54 -45.12
N ASP A 857 -27.07 31.40 -44.63
CA ASP A 857 -28.49 31.05 -44.53
C ASP A 857 -28.74 29.68 -43.90
N GLU A 858 -29.76 29.67 -43.13
CA GLU A 858 -30.77 28.79 -42.61
C GLU A 858 -30.87 27.33 -43.12
N GLY A 859 -31.34 26.46 -42.21
CA GLY A 859 -32.27 25.38 -42.56
C GLY A 859 -32.09 24.08 -41.77
N THR A 860 -32.78 23.95 -40.66
CA THR A 860 -33.75 22.93 -40.17
C THR A 860 -33.52 21.42 -40.42
N GLU A 861 -33.71 20.68 -39.31
CA GLU A 861 -34.45 19.42 -39.10
C GLU A 861 -33.92 18.12 -39.79
N GLU A 862 -33.52 17.15 -39.02
CA GLU A 862 -34.16 16.06 -38.24
C GLU A 862 -33.22 15.38 -37.26
#